data_2dbf8c74949b0b0300c808306f3e03ca
#
_entry.id   2dbf8c74949b0b0300c808306f3e03ca
#
_cell.length_a   1.000
_cell.length_b   1.000
_cell.length_c   1.000
_cell.angle_alpha   90.00
_cell.angle_beta   90.00
_cell.angle_gamma   90.00
#
_symmetry.space_group_name_H-M   'P 1'
#
loop_
_entity.id
_entity.type
_entity.pdbx_description
1 polymer ?
#
loop_
_entity_poly.entity_id
_entity_poly.type
_entity_poly.pdbx_seq_one_letter_code
_entity_poly.pdbx_strand_id
1 'polypeptide(L)'
;MRKLLLMFGAPASGKDYWIKQHNLEQYTITPDVFREQFTTPKYSITTIGQVNKSISPSADRKVWQAVSSSVHEHIKRGEFAIVNATNLFKGAFATYNHDRKAYHYKVYVVDTMAQWFRKYDNDPAKVIEALTMNDQSRESIKRVGRQTIEKYVNRYLSRLNKDGSLNIPNSIHYIDAADEDAIQDLLGWQTTDMSKFKRIKVIGDVHGDYDALQKVFADHQSGDAYIFVGDYLDRGTKSPEVFKFITQDLGGTNLFFIKGNHETGWEKYAVKDQPSGQFAYDSLPKLKAIYDDKELKHIINNFRKNWLDYVKFNFNGQTFFVSHAGIEPFMVQLPGEILDDGLFVEGVGPANDPYARDIDKVWNQEMPNKMINIHGHRNGFDRFNEGNAFNLTADDKFRWLVIDQSGIHPHEINRIDTHGFVQDLINAEHVKQQPIPDTDGIVANNFDAQAFRHDIWNDMTIKARGLFTREDQIVGRGFNKFFQIGQNPESTLESLVFPVIVAKKYNGTLVVTFWDKETNQLRVFSKGGGNKMSQLDRQILEKTGWIDKLKQYYAIPANQSTTVLFEGIDPVNDPHIVLHDHITAKPLAIISNTQQGHNLSHQAYEHPDKTNPERAALAQDIHDATYFATAQNLDELKALIDKFERIFPTKEGLVFYGQNKMLKYKSKFYLKAKELRGVLESRYASKSHYYYGAEPWVKWCVRHNETRFSPKLALDLYQLEKEGKLNN
;
A
#
# COMPACT_ATOMS: atom_id res chain seq x y z
N MET A 1 -12.23 -13.52 -0.89
CA MET A 1 -11.96 -14.91 -0.42
C MET A 1 -11.33 -15.72 -1.53
N ARG A 2 -10.31 -16.52 -1.21
CA ARG A 2 -9.50 -17.26 -2.20
C ARG A 2 -10.20 -18.55 -2.57
N LYS A 3 -10.87 -18.60 -3.75
CA LYS A 3 -11.60 -19.78 -4.24
C LYS A 3 -11.07 -20.24 -5.60
N LEU A 4 -10.90 -21.55 -5.74
CA LEU A 4 -10.61 -22.23 -6.99
C LEU A 4 -11.78 -23.15 -7.33
N LEU A 5 -12.43 -22.95 -8.48
CA LEU A 5 -13.50 -23.81 -8.97
C LEU A 5 -12.94 -24.80 -10.00
N LEU A 6 -13.27 -26.06 -9.81
CA LEU A 6 -13.00 -27.13 -10.76
C LEU A 6 -14.33 -27.54 -11.40
N MET A 7 -14.54 -27.16 -12.66
CA MET A 7 -15.70 -27.68 -13.43
C MET A 7 -15.57 -29.20 -13.52
N PHE A 8 -16.66 -29.92 -13.23
CA PHE A 8 -16.65 -31.37 -13.16
C PHE A 8 -17.79 -31.95 -14.02
N GLY A 9 -17.42 -32.74 -15.02
CA GLY A 9 -18.41 -33.34 -15.91
C GLY A 9 -17.86 -33.79 -17.26
N ALA A 10 -18.61 -34.66 -17.95
CA ALA A 10 -18.30 -35.14 -19.28
C ALA A 10 -18.27 -34.00 -20.32
N PRO A 11 -17.65 -34.18 -21.49
CA PRO A 11 -17.87 -33.28 -22.60
C PRO A 11 -19.38 -33.11 -22.90
N ALA A 12 -19.76 -31.93 -23.34
CA ALA A 12 -21.16 -31.55 -23.62
C ALA A 12 -22.10 -31.52 -22.40
N SER A 13 -21.62 -31.64 -21.16
CA SER A 13 -22.47 -31.59 -19.94
C SER A 13 -22.95 -30.18 -19.56
N GLY A 14 -22.52 -29.14 -20.28
CA GLY A 14 -22.96 -27.77 -20.02
C GLY A 14 -21.97 -26.89 -19.25
N LYS A 15 -20.71 -27.32 -19.05
CA LYS A 15 -19.69 -26.53 -18.34
C LYS A 15 -19.49 -25.14 -18.93
N ASP A 16 -19.29 -25.04 -20.25
CA ASP A 16 -19.10 -23.73 -20.93
C ASP A 16 -20.37 -22.86 -20.84
N TYR A 17 -21.54 -23.49 -20.92
CA TYR A 17 -22.82 -22.83 -20.76
C TYR A 17 -22.98 -22.23 -19.36
N TRP A 18 -22.68 -23.02 -18.31
CA TRP A 18 -22.73 -22.59 -16.93
C TRP A 18 -21.80 -21.37 -16.67
N ILE A 19 -20.54 -21.46 -17.15
CA ILE A 19 -19.57 -20.37 -17.04
C ILE A 19 -20.09 -19.09 -17.69
N LYS A 20 -20.62 -19.20 -18.91
CA LYS A 20 -21.17 -18.07 -19.66
C LYS A 20 -22.42 -17.48 -18.99
N GLN A 21 -23.30 -18.33 -18.46
CA GLN A 21 -24.53 -17.90 -17.80
C GLN A 21 -24.26 -17.06 -16.55
N HIS A 22 -23.13 -17.32 -15.87
CA HIS A 22 -22.69 -16.56 -14.69
C HIS A 22 -21.66 -15.45 -15.00
N ASN A 23 -21.38 -15.17 -16.28
CA ASN A 23 -20.40 -14.15 -16.74
C ASN A 23 -18.99 -14.37 -16.17
N LEU A 24 -18.51 -15.63 -16.15
CA LEU A 24 -17.24 -16.04 -15.52
C LEU A 24 -16.14 -16.40 -16.52
N GLU A 25 -16.33 -16.11 -17.81
CA GLU A 25 -15.38 -16.48 -18.89
C GLU A 25 -14.00 -15.90 -18.65
N GLN A 26 -13.90 -14.69 -18.19
CA GLN A 26 -12.62 -13.99 -17.93
C GLN A 26 -11.79 -14.59 -16.80
N TYR A 27 -12.41 -15.36 -15.90
CA TYR A 27 -11.75 -16.04 -14.78
C TYR A 27 -11.43 -17.50 -15.09
N THR A 28 -11.67 -17.92 -16.33
CA THR A 28 -11.69 -19.34 -16.72
C THR A 28 -10.44 -19.73 -17.48
N ILE A 29 -9.77 -20.75 -16.96
CA ILE A 29 -8.59 -21.38 -17.56
C ILE A 29 -9.06 -22.66 -18.25
N THR A 30 -9.00 -22.69 -19.59
CA THR A 30 -9.50 -23.80 -20.41
C THR A 30 -8.35 -24.47 -21.16
N PRO A 31 -8.09 -25.77 -20.97
CA PRO A 31 -7.03 -26.51 -21.68
C PRO A 31 -7.12 -26.44 -23.20
N ASP A 32 -8.36 -26.36 -23.75
CA ASP A 32 -8.55 -26.30 -25.22
C ASP A 32 -7.99 -25.01 -25.82
N VAL A 33 -8.05 -23.89 -25.12
CA VAL A 33 -7.42 -22.62 -25.54
C VAL A 33 -5.89 -22.80 -25.71
N PHE A 34 -5.25 -23.45 -24.73
CA PHE A 34 -3.80 -23.73 -24.84
C PHE A 34 -3.50 -24.74 -25.97
N ARG A 35 -4.38 -25.72 -26.19
CA ARG A 35 -4.21 -26.66 -27.31
C ARG A 35 -4.24 -25.94 -28.65
N GLU A 36 -5.19 -25.03 -28.84
CA GLU A 36 -5.32 -24.21 -30.05
C GLU A 36 -4.09 -23.29 -30.24
N GLN A 37 -3.51 -22.79 -29.17
CA GLN A 37 -2.28 -21.96 -29.22
C GLN A 37 -1.01 -22.78 -29.52
N PHE A 38 -0.93 -24.01 -29.01
CA PHE A 38 0.30 -24.84 -29.11
C PHE A 38 0.30 -25.76 -30.32
N THR A 39 -0.85 -26.01 -30.95
CA THR A 39 -0.96 -26.95 -32.07
C THR A 39 -1.90 -26.42 -33.14
N THR A 40 -1.63 -26.77 -34.39
CA THR A 40 -2.60 -26.56 -35.48
C THR A 40 -3.72 -27.61 -35.40
N PRO A 41 -4.96 -27.24 -35.78
CA PRO A 41 -6.05 -28.18 -35.86
C PRO A 41 -5.75 -29.38 -36.79
N LYS A 42 -6.26 -30.55 -36.44
CA LYS A 42 -6.25 -31.73 -37.30
C LYS A 42 -7.51 -31.74 -38.17
N TYR A 43 -7.31 -32.07 -39.43
CA TYR A 43 -8.39 -32.25 -40.38
C TYR A 43 -8.52 -33.73 -40.73
N SER A 44 -9.75 -34.20 -40.84
CA SER A 44 -10.08 -35.53 -41.37
C SER A 44 -11.27 -35.40 -42.35
N ILE A 45 -11.37 -36.30 -43.31
CA ILE A 45 -12.45 -36.35 -44.24
C ILE A 45 -13.23 -37.62 -44.02
N THR A 46 -14.57 -37.52 -43.88
CA THR A 46 -15.47 -38.68 -43.73
C THR A 46 -15.59 -39.40 -45.05
N THR A 47 -16.10 -40.66 -45.04
CA THR A 47 -16.35 -41.44 -46.25
C THR A 47 -17.32 -40.79 -47.21
N ILE A 48 -18.14 -39.83 -46.75
CA ILE A 48 -19.07 -39.05 -47.56
C ILE A 48 -18.54 -37.67 -47.94
N GLY A 49 -17.23 -37.40 -47.73
CA GLY A 49 -16.57 -36.19 -48.17
C GLY A 49 -16.68 -34.97 -47.23
N GLN A 50 -17.28 -35.12 -46.05
CA GLN A 50 -17.35 -34.03 -45.05
C GLN A 50 -15.97 -33.85 -44.40
N VAL A 51 -15.51 -32.59 -44.33
CA VAL A 51 -14.27 -32.20 -43.66
C VAL A 51 -14.55 -31.97 -42.16
N ASN A 52 -13.93 -32.74 -41.33
CA ASN A 52 -13.96 -32.54 -39.87
C ASN A 52 -12.69 -31.88 -39.40
N LYS A 53 -12.83 -30.87 -38.53
CA LYS A 53 -11.75 -30.17 -37.83
C LYS A 53 -11.78 -30.57 -36.36
N SER A 54 -10.63 -30.93 -35.80
CA SER A 54 -10.54 -31.34 -34.38
C SER A 54 -9.31 -30.72 -33.71
N ILE A 55 -9.38 -30.50 -32.39
CA ILE A 55 -8.26 -30.04 -31.57
C ILE A 55 -7.25 -31.20 -31.44
N SER A 56 -5.97 -30.90 -31.66
CA SER A 56 -4.89 -31.91 -31.55
C SER A 56 -4.47 -32.14 -30.12
N PRO A 57 -4.44 -33.39 -29.61
CA PRO A 57 -3.92 -33.72 -28.26
C PRO A 57 -2.38 -33.84 -28.22
N SER A 58 -1.68 -33.59 -29.31
CA SER A 58 -0.24 -33.88 -29.42
C SER A 58 0.64 -33.09 -28.43
N ALA A 59 0.17 -31.99 -27.91
CA ALA A 59 0.87 -31.13 -26.93
C ALA A 59 0.31 -31.25 -25.50
N ASP A 60 -0.52 -32.25 -25.20
CA ASP A 60 -1.25 -32.33 -23.91
C ASP A 60 -0.36 -32.15 -22.67
N ARG A 61 0.86 -32.69 -22.65
CA ARG A 61 1.77 -32.49 -21.52
C ARG A 61 2.11 -30.99 -21.30
N LYS A 62 2.41 -30.26 -22.38
CA LYS A 62 2.72 -28.82 -22.32
C LYS A 62 1.48 -28.00 -21.96
N VAL A 63 0.33 -28.40 -22.48
CA VAL A 63 -0.96 -27.78 -22.17
C VAL A 63 -1.25 -27.85 -20.66
N TRP A 64 -1.13 -29.01 -20.07
CA TRP A 64 -1.38 -29.16 -18.62
C TRP A 64 -0.32 -28.48 -17.75
N GLN A 65 0.92 -28.35 -18.22
CA GLN A 65 1.93 -27.52 -17.58
C GLN A 65 1.51 -26.04 -17.61
N ALA A 66 1.03 -25.55 -18.74
CA ALA A 66 0.56 -24.17 -18.89
C ALA A 66 -0.68 -23.90 -18.01
N VAL A 67 -1.65 -24.81 -18.03
CA VAL A 67 -2.83 -24.73 -17.14
C VAL A 67 -2.42 -24.68 -15.67
N SER A 68 -1.54 -25.59 -15.22
CA SER A 68 -1.07 -25.58 -13.82
C SER A 68 -0.31 -24.30 -13.47
N SER A 69 0.53 -23.79 -14.36
CA SER A 69 1.27 -22.55 -14.13
C SER A 69 0.31 -21.34 -14.06
N SER A 70 -0.68 -21.28 -14.94
CA SER A 70 -1.69 -20.22 -14.93
C SER A 70 -2.50 -20.25 -13.63
N VAL A 71 -2.98 -21.41 -13.21
CA VAL A 71 -3.71 -21.58 -11.94
C VAL A 71 -2.82 -21.19 -10.75
N HIS A 72 -1.56 -21.61 -10.75
CA HIS A 72 -0.61 -21.27 -9.70
C HIS A 72 -0.41 -19.77 -9.55
N GLU A 73 -0.29 -19.02 -10.67
CA GLU A 73 -0.14 -17.57 -10.65
C GLU A 73 -1.40 -16.86 -10.14
N HIS A 74 -2.60 -17.30 -10.49
CA HIS A 74 -3.84 -16.80 -9.91
C HIS A 74 -3.91 -17.06 -8.40
N ILE A 75 -3.65 -18.29 -7.97
CA ILE A 75 -3.63 -18.66 -6.55
C ILE A 75 -2.63 -17.82 -5.76
N LYS A 76 -1.42 -17.62 -6.31
CA LYS A 76 -0.35 -16.85 -5.67
C LYS A 76 -0.72 -15.38 -5.47
N ARG A 77 -1.53 -14.80 -6.38
CA ARG A 77 -2.04 -13.43 -6.30
C ARG A 77 -3.32 -13.28 -5.49
N GLY A 78 -3.93 -14.37 -5.05
CA GLY A 78 -5.18 -14.34 -4.29
C GLY A 78 -6.43 -14.22 -5.16
N GLU A 79 -6.32 -14.42 -6.47
CA GLU A 79 -7.38 -14.22 -7.44
C GLU A 79 -8.32 -15.43 -7.55
N PHE A 80 -9.58 -15.16 -7.85
CA PHE A 80 -10.55 -16.19 -8.20
C PHE A 80 -10.18 -16.87 -9.53
N ALA A 81 -10.29 -18.19 -9.59
CA ALA A 81 -9.97 -18.94 -10.81
C ALA A 81 -10.90 -20.14 -11.02
N ILE A 82 -11.18 -20.44 -12.29
CA ILE A 82 -11.98 -21.60 -12.71
C ILE A 82 -11.15 -22.46 -13.66
N VAL A 83 -11.03 -23.75 -13.37
CA VAL A 83 -10.45 -24.73 -14.31
C VAL A 83 -11.56 -25.41 -15.06
N ASN A 84 -11.77 -24.99 -16.32
CA ASN A 84 -12.77 -25.57 -17.20
C ASN A 84 -12.25 -26.79 -17.95
N ALA A 85 -12.23 -27.91 -17.26
CA ALA A 85 -11.87 -29.21 -17.80
C ALA A 85 -12.87 -30.28 -17.32
N THR A 86 -12.74 -31.52 -17.79
CA THR A 86 -13.62 -32.60 -17.32
C THR A 86 -13.37 -32.96 -15.86
N ASN A 87 -12.11 -32.84 -15.37
CA ASN A 87 -11.64 -33.10 -14.02
C ASN A 87 -12.06 -34.47 -13.42
N LEU A 88 -12.42 -35.45 -14.27
CA LEU A 88 -12.94 -36.77 -13.91
C LEU A 88 -11.83 -37.77 -13.61
N PHE A 89 -10.55 -37.45 -13.81
CA PHE A 89 -9.45 -38.36 -13.49
C PHE A 89 -9.17 -38.40 -11.98
N LYS A 90 -8.67 -39.54 -11.51
CA LYS A 90 -8.51 -39.84 -10.08
C LYS A 90 -7.61 -38.86 -9.33
N GLY A 91 -6.63 -38.26 -10.02
CA GLY A 91 -5.68 -37.30 -9.46
C GLY A 91 -6.09 -35.82 -9.60
N ALA A 92 -7.23 -35.48 -10.23
CA ALA A 92 -7.62 -34.10 -10.52
C ALA A 92 -7.58 -33.18 -9.29
N PHE A 93 -8.08 -33.69 -8.17
CA PHE A 93 -8.17 -32.91 -6.93
C PHE A 93 -6.83 -32.76 -6.21
N ALA A 94 -5.88 -33.68 -6.45
CA ALA A 94 -4.56 -33.61 -5.83
C ALA A 94 -3.62 -32.60 -6.50
N THR A 95 -3.89 -32.23 -7.76
CA THR A 95 -3.04 -31.36 -8.58
C THR A 95 -2.76 -30.03 -7.89
N TYR A 96 -3.74 -29.46 -7.20
CA TYR A 96 -3.65 -28.14 -6.57
C TYR A 96 -3.51 -28.18 -5.04
N ASN A 97 -3.25 -29.36 -4.45
CA ASN A 97 -3.20 -29.52 -2.98
C ASN A 97 -2.10 -28.73 -2.30
N HIS A 98 -0.93 -28.63 -2.93
CA HIS A 98 0.18 -27.87 -2.40
C HIS A 98 -0.19 -26.38 -2.32
N ASP A 99 -0.63 -25.80 -3.43
CA ASP A 99 -0.99 -24.39 -3.52
C ASP A 99 -2.18 -24.05 -2.63
N ARG A 100 -3.17 -24.93 -2.56
CA ARG A 100 -4.32 -24.80 -1.66
C ARG A 100 -3.88 -24.62 -0.21
N LYS A 101 -2.92 -25.42 0.25
CA LYS A 101 -2.41 -25.37 1.63
C LYS A 101 -1.52 -24.15 1.85
N ALA A 102 -0.64 -23.83 0.89
CA ALA A 102 0.30 -22.72 1.01
C ALA A 102 -0.40 -21.36 1.01
N TYR A 103 -1.47 -21.21 0.22
CA TYR A 103 -2.16 -19.93 0.01
C TYR A 103 -3.59 -19.89 0.59
N HIS A 104 -3.99 -20.92 1.36
CA HIS A 104 -5.29 -21.02 2.03
C HIS A 104 -6.51 -20.94 1.10
N TYR A 105 -6.41 -21.54 -0.08
CA TYR A 105 -7.51 -21.60 -1.04
C TYR A 105 -8.57 -22.62 -0.65
N LYS A 106 -9.84 -22.25 -0.79
CA LYS A 106 -10.96 -23.20 -0.81
C LYS A 106 -11.15 -23.71 -2.23
N VAL A 107 -11.21 -25.02 -2.38
CA VAL A 107 -11.43 -25.66 -3.68
C VAL A 107 -12.85 -26.20 -3.75
N TYR A 108 -13.54 -25.83 -4.81
CA TYR A 108 -14.90 -26.25 -5.08
C TYR A 108 -14.95 -27.09 -6.36
N VAL A 109 -15.78 -28.11 -6.35
CA VAL A 109 -16.15 -28.89 -7.52
C VAL A 109 -17.56 -28.47 -7.94
N VAL A 110 -17.71 -27.97 -9.16
CA VAL A 110 -18.99 -27.63 -9.76
C VAL A 110 -19.42 -28.79 -10.67
N ASP A 111 -20.37 -29.57 -10.22
CA ASP A 111 -20.83 -30.79 -10.90
C ASP A 111 -21.96 -30.49 -11.90
N THR A 112 -21.62 -30.56 -13.19
CA THR A 112 -22.59 -30.37 -14.28
C THR A 112 -23.27 -31.66 -14.73
N MET A 113 -22.92 -32.81 -14.12
CA MET A 113 -23.51 -34.11 -14.49
C MET A 113 -24.73 -34.47 -13.66
N ALA A 114 -24.77 -34.08 -12.39
CA ALA A 114 -25.85 -34.47 -11.48
C ALA A 114 -27.25 -34.11 -12.03
N GLN A 115 -27.42 -32.95 -12.63
CA GLN A 115 -28.66 -32.53 -13.27
C GLN A 115 -29.12 -33.44 -14.43
N TRP A 116 -28.16 -33.98 -15.20
CA TRP A 116 -28.50 -34.88 -16.31
C TRP A 116 -28.98 -36.22 -15.78
N PHE A 117 -28.35 -36.76 -14.75
CA PHE A 117 -28.79 -38.01 -14.13
C PHE A 117 -30.19 -37.85 -13.50
N ARG A 118 -30.47 -36.77 -12.80
CA ARG A 118 -31.83 -36.50 -12.28
C ARG A 118 -32.86 -36.40 -13.40
N LYS A 119 -32.52 -35.69 -14.49
CA LYS A 119 -33.42 -35.49 -15.62
C LYS A 119 -33.79 -36.78 -16.34
N TYR A 120 -32.91 -37.77 -16.33
CA TYR A 120 -33.09 -39.03 -17.03
C TYR A 120 -33.16 -40.25 -16.10
N ASP A 121 -33.73 -40.08 -14.91
CA ASP A 121 -34.03 -41.15 -13.93
C ASP A 121 -32.81 -41.99 -13.55
N ASN A 122 -31.64 -41.42 -13.54
CA ASN A 122 -30.35 -42.08 -13.30
C ASN A 122 -29.99 -43.16 -14.33
N ASP A 123 -30.57 -43.13 -15.53
CA ASP A 123 -30.26 -44.07 -16.61
C ASP A 123 -29.04 -43.56 -17.42
N PRO A 124 -27.86 -44.25 -17.31
CA PRO A 124 -26.67 -43.82 -18.02
C PRO A 124 -26.81 -43.84 -19.55
N ALA A 125 -27.62 -44.78 -20.11
CA ALA A 125 -27.79 -44.85 -21.54
C ALA A 125 -28.54 -43.66 -22.11
N LYS A 126 -29.59 -43.19 -21.41
CA LYS A 126 -30.32 -41.95 -21.78
C LYS A 126 -29.45 -40.71 -21.59
N VAL A 127 -28.62 -40.65 -20.53
CA VAL A 127 -27.68 -39.54 -20.32
C VAL A 127 -26.66 -39.49 -21.46
N ILE A 128 -26.07 -40.64 -21.85
CA ILE A 128 -25.11 -40.68 -22.99
C ILE A 128 -25.76 -40.24 -24.28
N GLU A 129 -26.96 -40.64 -24.55
CA GLU A 129 -27.72 -40.22 -25.75
C GLU A 129 -27.97 -38.73 -25.77
N ALA A 130 -28.46 -38.18 -24.67
CA ALA A 130 -28.72 -36.75 -24.51
C ALA A 130 -27.46 -35.89 -24.64
N LEU A 131 -26.38 -36.30 -24.01
CA LEU A 131 -25.10 -35.60 -24.15
C LEU A 131 -24.52 -35.72 -25.55
N THR A 132 -24.75 -36.83 -26.24
CA THR A 132 -24.34 -37.02 -27.65
C THR A 132 -25.11 -36.07 -28.57
N MET A 133 -26.41 -35.90 -28.37
CA MET A 133 -27.21 -34.90 -29.08
C MET A 133 -26.71 -33.47 -28.78
N ASN A 134 -26.43 -33.17 -27.53
CA ASN A 134 -25.89 -31.88 -27.14
C ASN A 134 -24.48 -31.61 -27.75
N ASP A 135 -23.65 -32.64 -27.91
CA ASP A 135 -22.33 -32.52 -28.56
C ASP A 135 -22.49 -32.13 -30.06
N GLN A 136 -23.54 -32.60 -30.72
CA GLN A 136 -23.82 -32.24 -32.12
C GLN A 136 -24.13 -30.76 -32.30
N SER A 137 -24.67 -30.10 -31.28
CA SER A 137 -24.96 -28.65 -31.32
C SER A 137 -23.74 -27.78 -31.09
N ARG A 138 -22.62 -28.35 -30.66
CA ARG A 138 -21.35 -27.63 -30.42
C ARG A 138 -20.65 -27.28 -31.75
N GLU A 139 -19.75 -26.32 -31.67
CA GLU A 139 -18.81 -26.04 -32.78
C GLU A 139 -18.06 -27.31 -33.19
N SER A 140 -17.92 -27.54 -34.49
CA SER A 140 -17.39 -28.78 -35.04
C SER A 140 -16.01 -29.17 -34.44
N ILE A 141 -15.16 -28.19 -34.16
CA ILE A 141 -13.83 -28.40 -33.57
C ILE A 141 -13.86 -28.93 -32.14
N LYS A 142 -14.94 -28.67 -31.40
CA LYS A 142 -15.13 -29.07 -30.00
C LYS A 142 -15.93 -30.37 -29.85
N ARG A 143 -16.42 -30.97 -30.96
CA ARG A 143 -17.19 -32.22 -30.94
C ARG A 143 -16.26 -33.39 -30.66
N VAL A 144 -16.69 -34.26 -29.75
CA VAL A 144 -15.87 -35.41 -29.33
C VAL A 144 -16.48 -36.77 -29.71
N GLY A 145 -17.77 -36.81 -30.02
CA GLY A 145 -18.50 -38.02 -30.45
C GLY A 145 -18.90 -38.98 -29.29
N ARG A 146 -19.88 -39.85 -29.61
CA ARG A 146 -20.55 -40.75 -28.66
C ARG A 146 -19.56 -41.58 -27.81
N GLN A 147 -18.60 -42.24 -28.45
CA GLN A 147 -17.65 -43.12 -27.72
C GLN A 147 -16.84 -42.38 -26.64
N THR A 148 -16.45 -41.13 -26.93
CA THR A 148 -15.76 -40.30 -25.95
C THR A 148 -16.69 -39.89 -24.81
N ILE A 149 -17.94 -39.49 -25.13
CA ILE A 149 -18.94 -39.14 -24.11
C ILE A 149 -19.20 -40.34 -23.19
N GLU A 150 -19.46 -41.53 -23.76
CA GLU A 150 -19.67 -42.77 -23.00
C GLU A 150 -18.50 -43.08 -22.04
N LYS A 151 -17.27 -42.94 -22.54
CA LYS A 151 -16.06 -43.10 -21.71
C LYS A 151 -16.05 -42.14 -20.51
N TYR A 152 -16.43 -40.89 -20.69
CA TYR A 152 -16.43 -39.89 -19.63
C TYR A 152 -17.64 -40.03 -18.68
N VAL A 153 -18.79 -40.47 -19.17
CA VAL A 153 -19.96 -40.80 -18.33
C VAL A 153 -19.62 -41.97 -17.44
N ASN A 154 -19.00 -43.04 -17.96
CA ASN A 154 -18.56 -44.16 -17.17
C ASN A 154 -17.49 -43.80 -16.13
N ARG A 155 -16.59 -42.85 -16.46
CA ARG A 155 -15.66 -42.28 -15.49
C ARG A 155 -16.39 -41.49 -14.38
N TYR A 156 -17.37 -40.73 -14.70
CA TYR A 156 -18.20 -40.04 -13.71
C TYR A 156 -18.86 -41.03 -12.75
N LEU A 157 -19.52 -42.07 -13.29
CA LEU A 157 -20.14 -43.11 -12.47
C LEU A 157 -19.14 -43.80 -11.55
N SER A 158 -17.93 -44.04 -12.01
CA SER A 158 -16.85 -44.62 -11.17
C SER A 158 -16.39 -43.71 -10.03
N ARG A 159 -16.82 -42.44 -10.03
CA ARG A 159 -16.55 -41.46 -8.98
C ARG A 159 -17.68 -41.33 -7.95
N LEU A 160 -18.78 -42.01 -8.15
CA LEU A 160 -19.90 -42.02 -7.20
C LEU A 160 -19.71 -43.09 -6.11
N ASN A 161 -20.12 -42.72 -4.91
CA ASN A 161 -20.29 -43.67 -3.79
C ASN A 161 -21.56 -44.51 -4.00
N LYS A 162 -21.75 -45.52 -3.13
CA LYS A 162 -22.92 -46.41 -3.18
C LYS A 162 -24.25 -45.67 -2.98
N ASP A 163 -24.23 -44.54 -2.28
CA ASP A 163 -25.39 -43.70 -2.04
C ASP A 163 -25.66 -42.67 -3.18
N GLY A 164 -24.85 -42.69 -4.24
CA GLY A 164 -24.95 -41.79 -5.38
C GLY A 164 -24.24 -40.47 -5.18
N SER A 165 -23.67 -40.18 -4.00
CA SER A 165 -22.88 -38.98 -3.76
C SER A 165 -21.52 -39.05 -4.46
N LEU A 166 -20.96 -37.89 -4.80
CA LEU A 166 -19.64 -37.81 -5.43
C LEU A 166 -18.52 -38.11 -4.41
N ASN A 167 -17.66 -39.05 -4.74
CA ASN A 167 -16.47 -39.40 -3.92
C ASN A 167 -15.39 -38.33 -4.13
N ILE A 168 -15.38 -37.34 -3.24
CA ILE A 168 -14.41 -36.25 -3.19
C ILE A 168 -13.75 -36.21 -1.80
N PRO A 169 -12.50 -35.69 -1.69
CA PRO A 169 -11.88 -35.45 -0.40
C PRO A 169 -12.68 -34.48 0.48
N ASN A 170 -12.74 -34.68 1.77
CA ASN A 170 -13.43 -33.82 2.74
C ASN A 170 -12.94 -32.35 2.71
N SER A 171 -11.78 -32.09 2.14
CA SER A 171 -11.21 -30.75 1.99
C SER A 171 -11.66 -30.02 0.74
N ILE A 172 -12.56 -30.59 -0.05
CA ILE A 172 -13.11 -30.02 -1.28
C ILE A 172 -14.61 -29.89 -1.10
N HIS A 173 -15.12 -28.73 -1.48
CA HIS A 173 -16.53 -28.42 -1.37
C HIS A 173 -17.27 -28.85 -2.66
N TYR A 174 -18.44 -29.43 -2.50
CA TYR A 174 -19.31 -29.83 -3.61
C TYR A 174 -20.37 -28.79 -3.89
N ILE A 175 -20.55 -28.45 -5.16
CA ILE A 175 -21.64 -27.61 -5.68
C ILE A 175 -22.30 -28.34 -6.82
N ASP A 176 -23.62 -28.53 -6.75
CA ASP A 176 -24.42 -28.93 -7.88
C ASP A 176 -24.60 -27.72 -8.83
N ALA A 177 -24.28 -27.90 -10.10
CA ALA A 177 -24.37 -26.82 -11.08
C ALA A 177 -25.81 -26.31 -11.35
N ALA A 178 -26.82 -27.00 -10.84
CA ALA A 178 -28.22 -26.61 -10.92
C ALA A 178 -28.79 -26.06 -9.59
N ASP A 179 -27.99 -25.98 -8.55
CA ASP A 179 -28.38 -25.42 -7.26
C ASP A 179 -28.05 -23.91 -7.22
N GLU A 180 -29.02 -23.11 -7.65
CA GLU A 180 -28.87 -21.65 -7.74
C GLU A 180 -28.60 -21.01 -6.38
N ASP A 181 -29.15 -21.54 -5.29
CA ASP A 181 -28.90 -21.01 -3.95
C ASP A 181 -27.44 -21.27 -3.54
N ALA A 182 -26.93 -22.46 -3.76
CA ALA A 182 -25.54 -22.80 -3.50
C ALA A 182 -24.56 -22.01 -4.39
N ILE A 183 -24.96 -21.69 -5.63
CA ILE A 183 -24.18 -20.86 -6.55
C ILE A 183 -24.18 -19.41 -6.10
N GLN A 184 -25.30 -18.88 -5.69
CA GLN A 184 -25.42 -17.55 -5.10
C GLN A 184 -24.56 -17.42 -3.84
N ASP A 185 -24.57 -18.42 -2.97
CA ASP A 185 -23.71 -18.48 -1.80
C ASP A 185 -22.22 -18.61 -2.18
N LEU A 186 -21.92 -19.31 -3.27
CA LEU A 186 -20.55 -19.47 -3.76
C LEU A 186 -19.97 -18.17 -4.30
N LEU A 187 -20.72 -17.46 -5.15
CA LEU A 187 -20.28 -16.29 -5.90
C LEU A 187 -20.67 -14.97 -5.23
N GLY A 188 -21.72 -14.98 -4.42
CA GLY A 188 -22.28 -13.80 -3.78
C GLY A 188 -21.48 -13.30 -2.58
N TRP A 189 -21.90 -12.16 -2.09
CA TRP A 189 -21.39 -11.56 -0.87
C TRP A 189 -21.83 -12.38 0.35
N GLN A 190 -20.89 -12.94 1.08
CA GLN A 190 -21.18 -13.66 2.33
C GLN A 190 -21.69 -12.68 3.38
N THR A 191 -22.89 -12.89 3.89
CA THR A 191 -23.50 -12.03 4.91
C THR A 191 -23.70 -12.81 6.20
N THR A 192 -23.16 -12.30 7.31
CA THR A 192 -23.28 -12.92 8.64
C THR A 192 -24.46 -12.30 9.38
N ASP A 193 -25.35 -13.11 9.95
CA ASP A 193 -26.35 -12.62 10.91
C ASP A 193 -25.68 -12.43 12.27
N MET A 194 -25.58 -11.19 12.71
CA MET A 194 -25.00 -10.80 13.99
C MET A 194 -26.04 -10.46 15.06
N SER A 195 -27.31 -10.73 14.82
CA SER A 195 -28.41 -10.43 15.77
C SER A 195 -28.27 -11.11 17.15
N LYS A 196 -27.44 -12.17 17.22
CA LYS A 196 -27.13 -12.85 18.48
C LYS A 196 -26.25 -12.05 19.44
N PHE A 197 -25.53 -11.03 18.92
CA PHE A 197 -24.65 -10.20 19.74
C PHE A 197 -25.40 -9.04 20.38
N LYS A 198 -24.93 -8.59 21.53
CA LYS A 198 -25.50 -7.41 22.21
C LYS A 198 -24.94 -6.12 21.64
N ARG A 199 -23.63 -6.11 21.39
CA ARG A 199 -22.89 -5.00 20.82
C ARG A 199 -21.87 -5.53 19.80
N ILE A 200 -21.64 -4.76 18.76
CA ILE A 200 -20.60 -4.99 17.78
C ILE A 200 -19.67 -3.78 17.83
N LYS A 201 -18.41 -4.01 18.16
CA LYS A 201 -17.38 -2.97 18.16
C LYS A 201 -16.54 -3.11 16.89
N VAL A 202 -16.56 -2.07 16.05
CA VAL A 202 -15.71 -2.01 14.84
C VAL A 202 -14.54 -1.09 15.15
N ILE A 203 -13.33 -1.63 15.11
CA ILE A 203 -12.10 -1.00 15.56
C ILE A 203 -11.29 -0.58 14.32
N GLY A 204 -10.96 0.71 14.25
CA GLY A 204 -10.14 1.28 13.17
C GLY A 204 -8.69 0.82 13.19
N ASP A 205 -7.88 1.41 12.31
CA ASP A 205 -6.46 1.11 12.19
C ASP A 205 -5.74 1.23 13.53
N VAL A 206 -5.15 0.13 14.00
CA VAL A 206 -4.56 0.07 15.36
C VAL A 206 -3.17 0.71 15.39
N HIS A 207 -2.33 0.37 14.40
CA HIS A 207 -0.98 0.91 14.26
C HIS A 207 -0.14 0.88 15.55
N GLY A 208 -0.11 -0.26 16.25
CA GLY A 208 0.71 -0.42 17.45
C GLY A 208 0.27 0.42 18.65
N ASP A 209 -0.94 1.01 18.64
CA ASP A 209 -1.50 1.79 19.76
C ASP A 209 -2.24 0.88 20.73
N TYR A 210 -1.45 0.17 21.55
CA TYR A 210 -1.98 -0.77 22.52
C TYR A 210 -2.84 -0.10 23.60
N ASP A 211 -2.49 1.11 24.05
CA ASP A 211 -3.22 1.82 25.11
C ASP A 211 -4.60 2.26 24.65
N ALA A 212 -4.71 2.74 23.42
CA ALA A 212 -6.00 3.04 22.82
C ALA A 212 -6.83 1.76 22.62
N LEU A 213 -6.20 0.68 22.17
CA LEU A 213 -6.86 -0.61 22.02
C LEU A 213 -7.41 -1.14 23.36
N GLN A 214 -6.65 -1.03 24.45
CA GLN A 214 -7.09 -1.43 25.78
C GLN A 214 -8.34 -0.65 26.24
N LYS A 215 -8.51 0.62 25.87
CA LYS A 215 -9.72 1.39 26.18
C LYS A 215 -10.96 0.84 25.49
N VAL A 216 -10.84 0.31 24.25
CA VAL A 216 -11.97 -0.33 23.56
C VAL A 216 -12.45 -1.58 24.31
N PHE A 217 -11.52 -2.28 24.97
CA PHE A 217 -11.82 -3.50 25.72
C PHE A 217 -12.15 -3.27 27.20
N ALA A 218 -11.92 -2.07 27.72
CA ALA A 218 -12.11 -1.76 29.16
C ALA A 218 -13.56 -2.02 29.67
N ASP A 219 -14.54 -1.88 28.80
CA ASP A 219 -15.96 -2.12 29.08
C ASP A 219 -16.50 -3.41 28.44
N HIS A 220 -15.62 -4.40 28.14
CA HIS A 220 -16.01 -5.67 27.54
C HIS A 220 -17.14 -6.35 28.31
N GLN A 221 -18.15 -6.84 27.58
CA GLN A 221 -19.29 -7.58 28.11
C GLN A 221 -19.45 -8.92 27.39
N SER A 222 -19.98 -9.90 28.11
CA SER A 222 -20.37 -11.16 27.47
C SER A 222 -21.46 -10.90 26.44
N GLY A 223 -21.19 -11.31 25.18
CA GLY A 223 -22.06 -11.06 24.03
C GLY A 223 -21.60 -9.91 23.13
N ASP A 224 -20.45 -9.31 23.38
CA ASP A 224 -19.80 -8.39 22.46
C ASP A 224 -19.15 -9.17 21.30
N ALA A 225 -19.19 -8.58 20.10
CA ALA A 225 -18.38 -8.98 18.95
C ALA A 225 -17.42 -7.85 18.58
N TYR A 226 -16.25 -8.20 18.03
CA TYR A 226 -15.21 -7.27 17.64
C TYR A 226 -14.80 -7.49 16.18
N ILE A 227 -14.83 -6.43 15.39
CA ILE A 227 -14.35 -6.42 14.01
C ILE A 227 -13.19 -5.44 13.93
N PHE A 228 -12.02 -5.93 13.56
CA PHE A 228 -10.84 -5.12 13.33
C PHE A 228 -10.71 -4.83 11.84
N VAL A 229 -10.52 -3.58 11.46
CA VAL A 229 -10.46 -3.19 10.04
C VAL A 229 -9.08 -3.40 9.39
N GLY A 230 -8.06 -3.84 10.17
CA GLY A 230 -6.69 -4.08 9.68
C GLY A 230 -5.67 -3.10 10.23
N ASP A 231 -4.47 -3.09 9.64
CA ASP A 231 -3.34 -2.24 10.03
C ASP A 231 -3.03 -2.30 11.52
N TYR A 232 -2.72 -3.52 11.99
CA TYR A 232 -2.56 -3.78 13.43
C TYR A 232 -1.25 -3.21 14.00
N LEU A 233 -0.17 -3.31 13.24
CA LEU A 233 1.17 -2.91 13.66
C LEU A 233 1.69 -1.71 12.87
N ASP A 234 2.96 -1.42 13.07
CA ASP A 234 3.68 -0.32 12.48
C ASP A 234 3.26 1.05 13.04
N ARG A 235 4.08 2.04 12.86
CA ARG A 235 3.90 3.42 13.33
C ARG A 235 3.93 3.61 14.85
N GLY A 236 3.20 2.82 15.62
CA GLY A 236 3.15 2.92 17.08
C GLY A 236 4.31 2.25 17.80
N THR A 237 4.55 2.63 19.04
CA THR A 237 5.67 2.13 19.83
C THR A 237 5.40 0.74 20.42
N LYS A 238 4.12 0.39 20.63
CA LYS A 238 3.69 -0.84 21.29
C LYS A 238 3.20 -1.92 20.30
N SER A 239 3.84 -2.00 19.13
CA SER A 239 3.56 -3.06 18.14
C SER A 239 3.71 -4.48 18.73
N PRO A 240 4.72 -4.81 19.56
CA PRO A 240 4.80 -6.13 20.18
C PRO A 240 3.64 -6.47 21.11
N GLU A 241 3.17 -5.51 21.90
CA GLU A 241 2.04 -5.68 22.81
C GLU A 241 0.74 -5.90 22.04
N VAL A 242 0.51 -5.11 20.98
CA VAL A 242 -0.64 -5.32 20.08
C VAL A 242 -0.55 -6.69 19.42
N PHE A 243 0.63 -7.08 18.90
CA PHE A 243 0.84 -8.38 18.28
C PHE A 243 0.49 -9.52 19.23
N LYS A 244 1.06 -9.50 20.44
CA LYS A 244 0.77 -10.51 21.47
C LYS A 244 -0.72 -10.54 21.81
N PHE A 245 -1.32 -9.39 22.01
CA PHE A 245 -2.72 -9.28 22.39
C PHE A 245 -3.65 -9.92 21.35
N ILE A 246 -3.52 -9.54 20.06
CA ILE A 246 -4.43 -10.03 19.01
C ILE A 246 -4.15 -11.48 18.58
N THR A 247 -2.90 -11.96 18.71
CA THR A 247 -2.51 -13.29 18.23
C THR A 247 -2.52 -14.37 19.31
N GLN A 248 -2.41 -13.99 20.60
CA GLN A 248 -2.23 -14.93 21.70
C GLN A 248 -3.21 -14.70 22.87
N ASP A 249 -3.43 -13.45 23.29
CA ASP A 249 -4.20 -13.16 24.50
C ASP A 249 -5.71 -13.06 24.23
N LEU A 250 -6.10 -12.55 23.05
CA LEU A 250 -7.49 -12.52 22.61
C LEU A 250 -7.95 -13.91 22.16
N GLY A 251 -8.78 -14.56 22.98
CA GLY A 251 -9.45 -15.82 22.64
C GLY A 251 -10.95 -15.61 22.40
N GLY A 252 -11.55 -16.42 21.52
CA GLY A 252 -13.01 -16.45 21.35
C GLY A 252 -13.48 -16.52 19.90
N THR A 253 -14.76 -16.80 19.72
CA THR A 253 -15.41 -16.96 18.40
C THR A 253 -16.04 -15.67 17.86
N ASN A 254 -15.98 -14.59 18.63
CA ASN A 254 -16.64 -13.33 18.33
C ASN A 254 -15.67 -12.27 17.76
N LEU A 255 -14.53 -12.73 17.21
CA LEU A 255 -13.46 -11.90 16.70
C LEU A 255 -13.37 -12.04 15.19
N PHE A 256 -13.34 -10.91 14.48
CA PHE A 256 -13.24 -10.83 13.04
C PHE A 256 -12.05 -9.94 12.68
N PHE A 257 -11.05 -10.49 11.99
CA PHE A 257 -9.83 -9.79 11.65
C PHE A 257 -9.76 -9.53 10.14
N ILE A 258 -9.91 -8.29 9.73
CA ILE A 258 -9.76 -7.89 8.32
C ILE A 258 -8.30 -7.61 8.05
N LYS A 259 -7.80 -8.04 6.88
CA LYS A 259 -6.44 -7.79 6.43
C LYS A 259 -6.31 -6.35 5.95
N GLY A 260 -5.33 -5.60 6.48
CA GLY A 260 -4.91 -4.30 5.96
C GLY A 260 -3.69 -4.40 5.04
N ASN A 261 -3.25 -3.27 4.50
CA ASN A 261 -2.10 -3.23 3.60
C ASN A 261 -0.76 -3.48 4.35
N HIS A 262 -0.66 -3.08 5.63
CA HIS A 262 0.52 -3.35 6.46
C HIS A 262 0.73 -4.85 6.70
N GLU A 263 -0.34 -5.64 6.79
CA GLU A 263 -0.28 -7.11 6.95
C GLU A 263 0.34 -7.82 5.75
N THR A 264 0.42 -7.20 4.59
CA THR A 264 1.15 -7.75 3.43
C THR A 264 2.63 -7.97 3.72
N GLY A 265 3.24 -7.12 4.55
CA GLY A 265 4.61 -7.28 5.03
C GLY A 265 4.81 -8.55 5.88
N TRP A 266 3.84 -8.84 6.77
CA TRP A 266 3.84 -10.04 7.61
C TRP A 266 3.73 -11.31 6.75
N GLU A 267 2.82 -11.30 5.79
CA GLU A 267 2.59 -12.44 4.90
C GLU A 267 3.84 -12.76 4.09
N LYS A 268 4.48 -11.77 3.49
CA LYS A 268 5.72 -11.95 2.73
C LYS A 268 6.86 -12.49 3.61
N TYR A 269 7.00 -11.99 4.83
CA TYR A 269 7.96 -12.50 5.79
C TYR A 269 7.69 -13.96 6.17
N ALA A 270 6.46 -14.28 6.57
CA ALA A 270 6.12 -15.61 7.09
C ALA A 270 6.12 -16.70 6.01
N VAL A 271 5.79 -16.36 4.75
CA VAL A 271 5.65 -17.33 3.64
C VAL A 271 6.90 -17.40 2.78
N LYS A 272 7.55 -16.28 2.51
CA LYS A 272 8.65 -16.17 1.52
C LYS A 272 9.99 -15.81 2.13
N ASP A 273 10.05 -15.55 3.44
CA ASP A 273 11.23 -15.00 4.12
C ASP A 273 11.70 -13.66 3.52
N GLN A 274 10.76 -12.86 3.03
CA GLN A 274 10.99 -11.59 2.36
C GLN A 274 10.15 -10.50 3.02
N PRO A 275 10.54 -9.99 4.21
CA PRO A 275 9.82 -8.90 4.84
C PRO A 275 9.80 -7.67 3.94
N SER A 276 8.69 -6.95 3.91
CA SER A 276 8.55 -5.77 3.06
C SER A 276 7.72 -4.67 3.72
N GLY A 277 7.75 -3.49 3.13
CA GLY A 277 7.02 -2.32 3.62
C GLY A 277 7.53 -1.86 4.99
N GLN A 278 6.69 -1.14 5.70
CA GLN A 278 7.01 -0.59 7.02
C GLN A 278 7.27 -1.67 8.06
N PHE A 279 6.58 -2.81 7.95
CA PHE A 279 6.81 -3.96 8.83
C PHE A 279 8.29 -4.38 8.90
N ALA A 280 9.00 -4.37 7.78
CA ALA A 280 10.38 -4.83 7.71
C ALA A 280 11.35 -4.02 8.58
N TYR A 281 11.14 -2.71 8.67
CA TYR A 281 12.07 -1.81 9.40
C TYR A 281 11.51 -1.25 10.70
N ASP A 282 10.20 -1.34 10.93
CA ASP A 282 9.55 -0.84 12.15
C ASP A 282 9.19 -1.99 13.11
N SER A 283 8.17 -2.79 12.78
CA SER A 283 7.64 -3.78 13.72
C SER A 283 8.47 -5.06 13.80
N LEU A 284 9.02 -5.57 12.69
CA LEU A 284 9.76 -6.83 12.68
C LEU A 284 11.00 -6.83 13.60
N PRO A 285 11.83 -5.77 13.64
CA PRO A 285 12.96 -5.73 14.60
C PRO A 285 12.50 -5.80 16.06
N LYS A 286 11.40 -5.11 16.41
CA LYS A 286 10.82 -5.12 17.76
C LYS A 286 10.30 -6.51 18.13
N LEU A 287 9.65 -7.20 17.19
CA LEU A 287 9.14 -8.56 17.37
C LEU A 287 10.28 -9.60 17.49
N LYS A 288 11.34 -9.46 16.68
CA LYS A 288 12.52 -10.35 16.74
C LYS A 288 13.34 -10.18 18.04
N ALA A 289 13.18 -9.10 18.76
CA ALA A 289 13.76 -8.94 20.08
C ALA A 289 13.06 -9.81 21.15
N ILE A 290 11.84 -10.29 20.87
CA ILE A 290 11.01 -11.06 21.81
C ILE A 290 10.84 -12.52 21.35
N TYR A 291 10.65 -12.75 20.06
CA TYR A 291 10.36 -14.05 19.46
C TYR A 291 11.52 -14.52 18.57
N ASP A 292 11.84 -15.81 18.58
CA ASP A 292 12.73 -16.36 17.57
C ASP A 292 12.03 -16.39 16.18
N ASP A 293 12.85 -16.48 15.12
CA ASP A 293 12.36 -16.37 13.73
C ASP A 293 11.34 -17.47 13.37
N LYS A 294 11.55 -18.67 13.86
CA LYS A 294 10.66 -19.82 13.61
C LYS A 294 9.34 -19.69 14.36
N GLU A 295 9.41 -19.28 15.62
CA GLU A 295 8.25 -19.04 16.46
C GLU A 295 7.40 -17.90 15.88
N LEU A 296 8.02 -16.76 15.53
CA LEU A 296 7.32 -15.62 14.97
C LEU A 296 6.60 -15.96 13.66
N LYS A 297 7.28 -16.66 12.75
CA LYS A 297 6.66 -17.15 11.50
C LYS A 297 5.52 -18.12 11.77
N HIS A 298 5.63 -18.96 12.78
CA HIS A 298 4.57 -19.89 13.16
C HIS A 298 3.33 -19.14 13.68
N ILE A 299 3.49 -18.17 14.57
CA ILE A 299 2.41 -17.34 15.10
C ILE A 299 1.70 -16.60 13.96
N ILE A 300 2.46 -15.92 13.10
CA ILE A 300 1.91 -15.19 11.94
C ILE A 300 1.15 -16.13 11.01
N ASN A 301 1.73 -17.30 10.67
CA ASN A 301 1.08 -18.29 9.81
C ASN A 301 -0.22 -18.87 10.40
N ASN A 302 -0.33 -18.94 11.72
CA ASN A 302 -1.57 -19.36 12.37
C ASN A 302 -2.59 -18.22 12.39
N PHE A 303 -2.19 -17.01 12.71
CA PHE A 303 -3.09 -15.86 12.80
C PHE A 303 -3.68 -15.47 11.44
N ARG A 304 -2.87 -15.44 10.37
CA ARG A 304 -3.31 -15.09 9.03
C ARG A 304 -4.38 -16.02 8.43
N LYS A 305 -4.59 -17.22 9.01
CA LYS A 305 -5.69 -18.11 8.60
C LYS A 305 -7.07 -17.53 8.92
N ASN A 306 -7.11 -16.59 9.87
CA ASN A 306 -8.33 -15.92 10.31
C ASN A 306 -8.55 -14.57 9.60
N TRP A 307 -7.66 -14.16 8.71
CA TRP A 307 -7.84 -12.92 7.97
C TRP A 307 -9.00 -13.02 6.99
N LEU A 308 -9.78 -11.94 6.98
CA LEU A 308 -10.92 -11.74 6.10
C LEU A 308 -10.62 -10.54 5.19
N ASP A 309 -11.17 -10.54 3.97
CA ASP A 309 -11.08 -9.39 3.08
C ASP A 309 -12.14 -8.35 3.46
N TYR A 310 -13.29 -8.82 3.95
CA TYR A 310 -14.38 -8.00 4.43
C TYR A 310 -15.25 -8.75 5.47
N VAL A 311 -16.07 -8.00 6.17
CA VAL A 311 -17.18 -8.53 7.00
C VAL A 311 -18.47 -7.83 6.59
N LYS A 312 -19.37 -8.54 5.91
CA LYS A 312 -20.72 -8.07 5.64
C LYS A 312 -21.66 -8.72 6.64
N PHE A 313 -22.48 -7.93 7.31
CA PHE A 313 -23.38 -8.47 8.34
C PHE A 313 -24.70 -7.71 8.41
N ASN A 314 -25.70 -8.41 8.94
CA ASN A 314 -26.99 -7.84 9.31
C ASN A 314 -27.09 -7.72 10.83
N PHE A 315 -27.55 -6.57 11.29
CA PHE A 315 -27.84 -6.31 12.68
C PHE A 315 -28.99 -5.32 12.81
N ASN A 316 -30.01 -5.61 13.61
CA ASN A 316 -31.21 -4.78 13.82
C ASN A 316 -31.88 -4.32 12.50
N GLY A 317 -31.95 -5.20 11.50
CA GLY A 317 -32.58 -4.88 10.21
C GLY A 317 -31.74 -4.00 9.28
N GLN A 318 -30.53 -3.58 9.71
CA GLN A 318 -29.58 -2.82 8.94
C GLN A 318 -28.45 -3.71 8.43
N THR A 319 -28.02 -3.51 7.18
CA THR A 319 -26.86 -4.18 6.60
C THR A 319 -25.62 -3.30 6.72
N PHE A 320 -24.53 -3.89 7.14
CA PHE A 320 -23.20 -3.26 7.28
C PHE A 320 -22.20 -3.97 6.39
N PHE A 321 -21.29 -3.20 5.82
CA PHE A 321 -20.13 -3.70 5.10
C PHE A 321 -18.87 -3.09 5.71
N VAL A 322 -17.95 -3.93 6.16
CA VAL A 322 -16.68 -3.52 6.77
C VAL A 322 -15.55 -4.08 5.94
N SER A 323 -14.64 -3.24 5.49
CA SER A 323 -13.39 -3.63 4.80
C SER A 323 -12.26 -2.67 5.20
N HIS A 324 -11.02 -3.00 4.88
CA HIS A 324 -9.92 -2.13 5.24
C HIS A 324 -9.98 -0.77 4.52
N ALA A 325 -10.05 -0.77 3.19
CA ALA A 325 -9.98 0.47 2.40
C ALA A 325 -11.34 1.00 1.90
N GLY A 326 -12.47 0.40 2.34
CA GLY A 326 -13.81 0.73 1.88
C GLY A 326 -14.15 0.16 0.50
N ILE A 327 -15.40 0.28 0.12
CA ILE A 327 -15.91 -0.19 -1.19
C ILE A 327 -16.70 0.91 -1.90
N GLU A 328 -16.77 0.78 -3.21
CA GLU A 328 -17.56 1.64 -4.09
C GLU A 328 -18.91 0.97 -4.43
N PRO A 329 -19.97 1.74 -4.74
CA PRO A 329 -21.29 1.20 -5.06
C PRO A 329 -21.31 0.17 -6.19
N PHE A 330 -20.48 0.34 -7.22
CA PHE A 330 -20.41 -0.61 -8.34
C PHE A 330 -19.92 -1.99 -7.91
N MET A 331 -19.06 -2.06 -6.88
CA MET A 331 -18.53 -3.34 -6.37
C MET A 331 -19.64 -4.22 -5.79
N VAL A 332 -20.64 -3.61 -5.15
CA VAL A 332 -21.78 -4.34 -4.56
C VAL A 332 -22.63 -5.04 -5.61
N GLN A 333 -22.60 -4.55 -6.85
CA GLN A 333 -23.33 -5.12 -7.99
C GLN A 333 -22.62 -6.32 -8.62
N LEU A 334 -21.34 -6.51 -8.29
CA LEU A 334 -20.53 -7.63 -8.79
C LEU A 334 -20.59 -8.80 -7.78
N PRO A 335 -20.41 -10.04 -8.24
CA PRO A 335 -20.18 -11.15 -7.33
C PRO A 335 -18.92 -10.88 -6.47
N GLY A 336 -19.05 -10.99 -5.15
CA GLY A 336 -17.96 -10.64 -4.22
C GLY A 336 -16.67 -11.43 -4.45
N GLU A 337 -16.81 -12.70 -4.89
CA GLU A 337 -15.68 -13.61 -5.06
C GLU A 337 -14.79 -13.32 -6.28
N ILE A 338 -15.29 -12.57 -7.24
CA ILE A 338 -14.50 -12.21 -8.44
C ILE A 338 -13.69 -10.93 -8.25
N LEU A 339 -13.89 -10.22 -7.14
CA LEU A 339 -13.13 -9.02 -6.83
C LEU A 339 -11.75 -9.40 -6.28
N ASP A 340 -10.74 -8.70 -6.76
CA ASP A 340 -9.37 -8.81 -6.27
C ASP A 340 -9.32 -8.38 -4.79
N ASP A 341 -8.66 -9.17 -3.93
CA ASP A 341 -8.47 -8.83 -2.52
C ASP A 341 -7.70 -7.51 -2.34
N GLY A 342 -6.87 -7.11 -3.30
CA GLY A 342 -6.23 -5.79 -3.34
C GLY A 342 -7.23 -4.62 -3.31
N LEU A 343 -8.42 -4.78 -3.89
CA LEU A 343 -9.45 -3.74 -3.86
C LEU A 343 -9.97 -3.45 -2.44
N PHE A 344 -9.97 -4.46 -1.56
CA PHE A 344 -10.38 -4.30 -0.16
C PHE A 344 -9.27 -3.74 0.72
N VAL A 345 -8.02 -3.97 0.33
CA VAL A 345 -6.80 -3.65 1.10
C VAL A 345 -6.23 -2.29 0.70
N GLU A 346 -6.11 -2.02 -0.60
CA GLU A 346 -5.54 -0.76 -1.12
C GLU A 346 -6.63 0.24 -1.54
N GLY A 347 -7.85 -0.25 -1.78
CA GLY A 347 -8.98 0.55 -2.19
C GLY A 347 -9.11 0.76 -3.69
N VAL A 348 -10.17 1.48 -4.07
CA VAL A 348 -10.53 1.81 -5.45
C VAL A 348 -10.39 3.30 -5.67
N GLY A 349 -9.81 3.69 -6.79
CA GLY A 349 -9.66 5.08 -7.20
C GLY A 349 -9.13 5.18 -8.63
N PRO A 350 -8.82 6.39 -9.12
CA PRO A 350 -8.11 6.57 -10.38
C PRO A 350 -6.81 5.74 -10.41
N ALA A 351 -6.44 5.21 -11.57
CA ALA A 351 -5.27 4.33 -11.72
C ALA A 351 -3.95 4.96 -11.25
N ASN A 352 -3.88 6.28 -11.23
CA ASN A 352 -2.70 7.06 -10.79
C ASN A 352 -2.76 7.48 -9.31
N ASP A 353 -3.90 7.42 -8.67
CA ASP A 353 -4.08 7.71 -7.26
C ASP A 353 -5.36 7.06 -6.70
N PRO A 354 -5.27 5.87 -6.09
CA PRO A 354 -6.41 5.20 -5.48
C PRO A 354 -7.07 6.00 -4.34
N TYR A 355 -6.34 6.93 -3.72
CA TYR A 355 -6.82 7.75 -2.60
C TYR A 355 -7.49 9.07 -3.02
N ALA A 356 -7.38 9.46 -4.29
CA ALA A 356 -7.94 10.72 -4.79
C ALA A 356 -9.48 10.75 -4.79
N ARG A 357 -10.14 9.59 -4.69
CA ARG A 357 -11.59 9.49 -4.73
C ARG A 357 -12.19 9.46 -3.34
N ASP A 358 -13.10 10.39 -3.09
CA ASP A 358 -13.91 10.46 -1.86
C ASP A 358 -15.04 9.42 -1.91
N ILE A 359 -14.70 8.18 -1.52
CA ILE A 359 -15.64 7.05 -1.57
C ILE A 359 -16.82 7.22 -0.62
N ASP A 360 -16.65 7.91 0.51
CA ASP A 360 -17.72 8.12 1.49
C ASP A 360 -18.82 9.00 0.93
N LYS A 361 -18.42 10.06 0.25
CA LYS A 361 -19.36 10.95 -0.44
C LYS A 361 -20.08 10.23 -1.57
N VAL A 362 -19.36 9.45 -2.37
CA VAL A 362 -19.95 8.66 -3.47
C VAL A 362 -20.90 7.62 -2.91
N TRP A 363 -20.50 6.90 -1.86
CA TRP A 363 -21.34 5.92 -1.18
C TRP A 363 -22.65 6.52 -0.71
N ASN A 364 -22.59 7.66 -0.03
CA ASN A 364 -23.77 8.33 0.50
C ASN A 364 -24.70 8.85 -0.60
N GLN A 365 -24.16 9.24 -1.77
CA GLN A 365 -24.94 9.70 -2.91
C GLN A 365 -25.65 8.57 -3.66
N GLU A 366 -24.98 7.43 -3.86
CA GLU A 366 -25.45 6.33 -4.70
C GLU A 366 -26.13 5.19 -3.93
N MET A 367 -25.82 5.05 -2.63
CA MET A 367 -26.35 3.99 -1.75
C MET A 367 -27.14 4.52 -0.54
N PRO A 368 -28.03 5.53 -0.69
CA PRO A 368 -28.72 6.10 0.45
C PRO A 368 -29.63 5.04 1.12
N ASN A 369 -29.50 4.90 2.42
CA ASN A 369 -30.36 4.08 3.30
C ASN A 369 -30.36 2.56 3.04
N LYS A 370 -29.43 2.01 2.26
CA LYS A 370 -29.41 0.58 1.93
C LYS A 370 -28.35 -0.21 2.70
N MET A 371 -27.18 0.33 2.85
CA MET A 371 -26.04 -0.35 3.49
C MET A 371 -25.11 0.68 4.11
N ILE A 372 -24.52 0.35 5.24
CA ILE A 372 -23.54 1.19 5.92
C ILE A 372 -22.14 0.67 5.57
N ASN A 373 -21.30 1.54 5.00
CA ASN A 373 -19.91 1.26 4.67
C ASN A 373 -19.00 1.72 5.81
N ILE A 374 -18.17 0.82 6.36
CA ILE A 374 -17.24 1.12 7.45
C ILE A 374 -15.85 0.69 6.99
N HIS A 375 -14.87 1.58 7.13
CA HIS A 375 -13.51 1.29 6.69
C HIS A 375 -12.45 2.06 7.48
N GLY A 376 -11.19 1.69 7.28
CA GLY A 376 -9.99 2.36 7.70
C GLY A 376 -9.21 2.98 6.53
N HIS A 377 -7.88 2.95 6.60
CA HIS A 377 -6.90 3.18 5.53
C HIS A 377 -6.89 4.58 4.88
N ARG A 378 -8.03 5.23 4.70
CA ARG A 378 -8.16 6.47 3.91
C ARG A 378 -8.00 7.71 4.78
N ASN A 379 -6.76 8.04 5.14
CA ASN A 379 -6.42 9.21 5.94
C ASN A 379 -6.49 10.54 5.17
N GLY A 380 -6.68 10.51 3.85
CA GLY A 380 -6.82 11.69 3.01
C GLY A 380 -8.08 12.50 3.26
N PHE A 381 -9.11 11.91 3.81
CA PHE A 381 -10.38 12.55 4.15
C PHE A 381 -10.62 12.40 5.65
N ASP A 382 -10.17 13.39 6.43
CA ASP A 382 -10.25 13.36 7.90
C ASP A 382 -11.69 13.57 8.43
N ARG A 383 -12.65 12.89 7.81
CA ARG A 383 -14.04 12.83 8.27
C ARG A 383 -14.29 11.50 8.93
N PHE A 384 -14.88 11.53 10.12
CA PHE A 384 -15.28 10.29 10.79
C PHE A 384 -16.54 9.69 10.16
N ASN A 385 -17.48 10.54 9.75
CA ASN A 385 -18.78 10.13 9.21
C ASN A 385 -19.20 11.01 8.03
N GLU A 386 -19.73 10.38 7.00
CA GLU A 386 -20.44 11.00 5.89
C GLU A 386 -21.71 10.18 5.61
N GLY A 387 -22.84 10.52 6.24
CA GLY A 387 -24.09 9.81 6.06
C GLY A 387 -24.01 8.32 6.44
N ASN A 388 -24.07 7.44 5.44
CA ASN A 388 -23.99 5.98 5.60
C ASN A 388 -22.55 5.42 5.43
N ALA A 389 -21.54 6.25 5.51
CA ALA A 389 -20.13 5.84 5.47
C ALA A 389 -19.39 6.30 6.74
N PHE A 390 -18.52 5.45 7.27
CA PHE A 390 -17.68 5.73 8.44
C PHE A 390 -16.23 5.42 8.11
N ASN A 391 -15.37 6.44 8.24
CA ASN A 391 -13.93 6.31 8.10
C ASN A 391 -13.26 6.25 9.48
N LEU A 392 -12.70 5.11 9.84
CA LEU A 392 -12.08 4.87 11.14
C LEU A 392 -10.58 5.19 11.15
N THR A 393 -10.01 5.68 10.04
CA THR A 393 -8.63 6.14 9.99
C THR A 393 -8.53 7.61 10.34
N ALA A 394 -7.58 7.95 11.20
CA ALA A 394 -7.10 9.30 11.43
C ALA A 394 -5.66 9.24 11.92
N ASP A 395 -4.86 10.26 11.59
CA ASP A 395 -3.44 10.29 11.94
C ASP A 395 -3.19 10.50 13.44
N ASP A 396 -3.99 11.36 14.06
CA ASP A 396 -3.84 11.79 15.45
C ASP A 396 -4.90 11.19 16.40
N LYS A 397 -5.83 10.40 15.85
CA LYS A 397 -6.92 9.82 16.62
C LYS A 397 -7.07 8.34 16.38
N PHE A 398 -7.45 7.64 17.44
CA PHE A 398 -7.90 6.26 17.39
C PHE A 398 -9.42 6.25 17.39
N ARG A 399 -10.02 5.63 16.37
CA ARG A 399 -11.47 5.63 16.14
C ARG A 399 -12.04 4.23 16.21
N TRP A 400 -13.24 4.12 16.79
CA TRP A 400 -14.04 2.89 16.74
C TRP A 400 -15.53 3.20 16.78
N LEU A 401 -16.33 2.25 16.37
CA LEU A 401 -17.77 2.30 16.48
C LEU A 401 -18.26 1.27 17.50
N VAL A 402 -19.28 1.61 18.24
CA VAL A 402 -20.10 0.67 19.00
C VAL A 402 -21.49 0.65 18.34
N ILE A 403 -21.91 -0.53 17.89
CA ILE A 403 -23.20 -0.75 17.23
C ILE A 403 -24.02 -1.63 18.16
N ASP A 404 -25.16 -1.14 18.61
CA ASP A 404 -26.08 -1.86 19.51
C ASP A 404 -27.54 -1.61 19.11
N GLN A 405 -28.49 -2.03 19.94
CA GLN A 405 -29.92 -1.86 19.66
C GLN A 405 -30.36 -0.40 19.60
N SER A 406 -29.62 0.53 20.21
CA SER A 406 -29.95 1.97 20.20
C SER A 406 -29.37 2.69 18.95
N GLY A 407 -28.45 2.06 18.22
CA GLY A 407 -27.88 2.61 17.00
C GLY A 407 -26.38 2.46 16.86
N ILE A 408 -25.76 3.40 16.12
CA ILE A 408 -24.31 3.47 15.87
C ILE A 408 -23.75 4.62 16.72
N HIS A 409 -22.77 4.30 17.55
CA HIS A 409 -22.11 5.23 18.46
C HIS A 409 -20.65 5.40 18.07
N PRO A 410 -20.29 6.50 17.39
CA PRO A 410 -18.90 6.82 17.07
C PRO A 410 -18.11 7.21 18.31
N HIS A 411 -16.91 6.69 18.44
CA HIS A 411 -15.96 7.01 19.50
C HIS A 411 -14.62 7.37 18.90
N GLU A 412 -14.00 8.44 19.40
CA GLU A 412 -12.62 8.76 19.08
C GLU A 412 -11.87 9.23 20.32
N ILE A 413 -10.59 8.92 20.39
CA ILE A 413 -9.66 9.46 21.37
C ILE A 413 -8.39 9.91 20.66
N ASN A 414 -7.72 10.88 21.22
CA ASN A 414 -6.37 11.20 20.74
C ASN A 414 -5.49 9.96 20.91
N ARG A 415 -4.67 9.65 19.91
CA ARG A 415 -3.65 8.61 20.04
C ARG A 415 -2.73 9.00 21.19
N ILE A 416 -2.71 8.18 22.23
CA ILE A 416 -2.13 8.52 23.53
C ILE A 416 -0.61 8.56 23.48
N ASP A 417 -0.03 8.12 22.38
CA ASP A 417 1.37 7.73 22.30
C ASP A 417 2.37 8.85 21.97
N THR A 418 1.97 10.12 22.01
CA THR A 418 2.96 11.19 21.99
C THR A 418 3.84 11.18 23.23
N HIS A 419 3.29 10.80 24.41
CA HIS A 419 4.07 10.67 25.64
C HIS A 419 5.11 9.55 25.54
N GLY A 420 4.72 8.35 25.16
CA GLY A 420 5.64 7.22 24.95
C GLY A 420 6.68 7.54 23.89
N PHE A 421 6.27 8.11 22.76
CA PHE A 421 7.20 8.50 21.70
C PHE A 421 8.23 9.55 22.14
N VAL A 422 7.82 10.58 22.89
CA VAL A 422 8.76 11.61 23.38
C VAL A 422 9.71 11.01 24.41
N GLN A 423 9.24 10.11 25.29
CA GLN A 423 10.11 9.38 26.21
C GLN A 423 11.09 8.46 25.49
N ASP A 424 10.65 7.73 24.46
CA ASP A 424 11.53 6.92 23.63
C ASP A 424 12.56 7.78 22.90
N LEU A 425 12.16 8.94 22.42
CA LEU A 425 13.06 9.91 21.79
C LEU A 425 14.10 10.46 22.77
N ILE A 426 13.69 10.70 24.03
CA ILE A 426 14.57 11.15 25.13
C ILE A 426 15.61 10.08 25.47
N ASN A 427 15.20 8.82 25.48
CA ASN A 427 16.03 7.68 25.82
C ASN A 427 16.83 7.13 24.64
N ALA A 428 16.55 7.58 23.42
CA ALA A 428 17.15 7.03 22.22
C ALA A 428 18.64 7.36 22.12
N GLU A 429 19.46 6.35 21.91
CA GLU A 429 20.87 6.55 21.53
C GLU A 429 20.93 7.33 20.19
N HIS A 430 21.94 8.20 20.07
CA HIS A 430 22.18 9.00 18.86
C HIS A 430 21.12 10.06 18.54
N VAL A 431 20.23 10.39 19.48
CA VAL A 431 19.34 11.54 19.40
C VAL A 431 19.84 12.63 20.35
N LYS A 432 20.22 13.77 19.78
CA LYS A 432 20.63 14.94 20.53
C LYS A 432 19.41 15.82 20.81
N GLN A 433 19.21 16.17 22.07
CA GLN A 433 18.19 17.09 22.54
C GLN A 433 18.84 18.44 22.89
N GLN A 434 18.24 19.51 22.42
CA GLN A 434 18.71 20.86 22.68
C GLN A 434 17.53 21.74 23.10
N PRO A 435 17.44 22.10 24.38
CA PRO A 435 16.47 23.11 24.84
C PRO A 435 16.67 24.44 24.10
N ILE A 436 15.57 25.07 23.72
CA ILE A 436 15.60 26.35 23.04
C ILE A 436 15.34 27.45 24.08
N PRO A 437 16.29 28.39 24.30
CA PRO A 437 16.09 29.50 25.21
C PRO A 437 14.86 30.34 24.87
N ASP A 438 14.21 30.89 25.87
CA ASP A 438 13.08 31.83 25.77
C ASP A 438 11.84 31.24 25.04
N THR A 439 11.59 29.92 25.21
CA THR A 439 10.50 29.22 24.51
C THR A 439 9.60 28.37 25.41
N ASP A 440 9.61 28.59 26.73
CA ASP A 440 8.80 27.83 27.70
C ASP A 440 8.85 26.31 27.50
N GLY A 441 10.10 25.77 27.44
CA GLY A 441 10.35 24.33 27.42
C GLY A 441 10.35 23.66 26.03
N ILE A 442 10.39 24.39 24.92
CA ILE A 442 10.58 23.77 23.61
C ILE A 442 12.00 23.17 23.51
N VAL A 443 12.05 21.91 23.07
CA VAL A 443 13.28 21.16 22.84
C VAL A 443 13.38 20.78 21.37
N ALA A 444 14.54 21.08 20.74
CA ALA A 444 14.87 20.62 19.40
C ALA A 444 15.55 19.25 19.45
N ASN A 445 14.98 18.26 18.77
CA ASN A 445 15.49 16.89 18.70
C ASN A 445 16.07 16.62 17.32
N ASN A 446 17.32 16.19 17.27
CA ASN A 446 18.03 15.86 16.04
C ASN A 446 18.92 14.63 16.24
N PHE A 447 19.10 13.82 15.19
CA PHE A 447 20.15 12.80 15.22
C PHE A 447 21.52 13.45 15.38
N ASP A 448 22.41 12.76 16.07
CA ASP A 448 23.77 13.24 16.35
C ASP A 448 24.75 13.00 15.17
N ALA A 449 26.00 13.44 15.35
CA ALA A 449 27.02 13.25 14.34
C ALA A 449 27.47 11.79 14.18
N GLN A 450 27.30 10.96 15.20
CA GLN A 450 27.67 9.53 15.15
C GLN A 450 26.67 8.78 14.28
N ALA A 451 25.35 9.01 14.45
CA ALA A 451 24.33 8.44 13.59
C ALA A 451 24.62 8.71 12.11
N PHE A 452 25.03 9.94 11.80
CA PHE A 452 25.35 10.33 10.41
C PHE A 452 26.64 9.69 9.88
N ARG A 453 27.68 9.57 10.70
CA ARG A 453 29.01 9.07 10.28
C ARG A 453 29.04 7.55 10.10
N HIS A 454 28.25 6.84 10.91
CA HIS A 454 28.25 5.38 10.95
C HIS A 454 26.97 4.77 10.36
N ASP A 455 26.13 5.58 9.68
CA ASP A 455 24.86 5.17 9.08
C ASP A 455 23.92 4.43 10.07
N ILE A 456 23.87 4.92 11.33
CA ILE A 456 23.00 4.36 12.38
C ILE A 456 21.60 4.95 12.23
N TRP A 457 20.76 4.25 11.48
CA TRP A 457 19.39 4.68 11.21
C TRP A 457 18.38 3.69 11.78
N ASN A 458 17.63 4.15 12.75
CA ASN A 458 16.47 3.48 13.33
C ASN A 458 15.28 4.45 13.34
N ASP A 459 14.13 4.01 13.83
CA ASP A 459 12.92 4.82 13.85
C ASP A 459 13.14 6.19 14.54
N MET A 460 13.83 6.22 15.68
CA MET A 460 14.06 7.46 16.42
C MET A 460 15.03 8.39 15.69
N THR A 461 16.17 7.90 15.21
CA THR A 461 17.15 8.74 14.50
C THR A 461 16.62 9.25 13.16
N ILE A 462 15.73 8.50 12.50
CA ILE A 462 15.05 8.92 11.28
C ILE A 462 14.08 10.07 11.56
N LYS A 463 13.28 9.98 12.62
CA LYS A 463 12.30 10.99 13.01
C LYS A 463 12.92 12.22 13.65
N ALA A 464 14.05 12.06 14.36
CA ALA A 464 14.79 13.14 15.01
C ALA A 464 15.56 14.00 13.99
N ARG A 465 14.82 14.82 13.20
CA ARG A 465 15.41 15.76 12.24
C ARG A 465 14.65 17.09 12.21
N GLY A 466 15.02 17.99 13.10
CA GLY A 466 14.29 19.24 13.32
C GLY A 466 12.90 18.95 13.88
N LEU A 467 12.83 18.04 14.83
CA LEU A 467 11.61 17.70 15.57
C LEU A 467 11.59 18.50 16.87
N PHE A 468 10.54 19.27 17.07
CA PHE A 468 10.37 20.15 18.22
C PHE A 468 9.29 19.61 19.14
N THR A 469 9.67 19.41 20.41
CA THR A 469 8.77 18.89 21.44
C THR A 469 8.68 19.89 22.60
N ARG A 470 7.54 19.88 23.30
CA ARG A 470 7.36 20.50 24.60
C ARG A 470 6.66 19.48 25.48
N GLU A 471 7.24 19.16 26.64
CA GLU A 471 6.78 18.04 27.45
C GLU A 471 6.56 16.79 26.58
N ASP A 472 5.35 16.26 26.55
CA ASP A 472 4.98 15.05 25.81
C ASP A 472 4.37 15.32 24.42
N GLN A 473 4.44 16.57 23.94
CA GLN A 473 3.80 16.98 22.68
C GLN A 473 4.82 17.33 21.60
N ILE A 474 4.48 16.99 20.37
CA ILE A 474 5.17 17.48 19.19
C ILE A 474 4.54 18.82 18.80
N VAL A 475 5.31 19.90 18.97
CA VAL A 475 4.84 21.27 18.65
C VAL A 475 5.23 21.71 17.24
N GLY A 476 6.26 21.10 16.66
CA GLY A 476 6.70 21.38 15.30
C GLY A 476 7.67 20.33 14.80
N ARG A 477 7.83 20.18 13.49
CA ARG A 477 8.75 19.19 12.95
C ARG A 477 9.21 19.46 11.52
N GLY A 478 10.42 19.02 11.20
CA GLY A 478 10.93 18.91 9.84
C GLY A 478 10.51 17.61 9.14
N PHE A 479 11.03 17.42 7.94
CA PHE A 479 10.96 16.11 7.28
C PHE A 479 11.71 15.05 8.09
N ASN A 480 11.20 13.84 8.13
CA ASN A 480 11.98 12.68 8.52
C ASN A 480 13.28 12.60 7.69
N LYS A 481 14.30 11.93 8.21
CA LYS A 481 15.51 11.70 7.44
C LYS A 481 15.18 10.86 6.20
N PHE A 482 15.50 11.38 5.03
CA PHE A 482 15.43 10.66 3.76
C PHE A 482 16.80 10.64 3.08
N PHE A 483 17.04 9.60 2.28
CA PHE A 483 18.38 9.22 1.83
C PHE A 483 18.63 9.65 0.38
N GLN A 484 19.90 9.81 0.04
CA GLN A 484 20.33 9.98 -1.34
C GLN A 484 20.27 8.61 -2.04
N ILE A 485 19.93 8.60 -3.31
CA ILE A 485 20.01 7.39 -4.14
C ILE A 485 21.40 6.78 -4.02
N GLY A 486 21.43 5.47 -3.73
CA GLY A 486 22.67 4.71 -3.53
C GLY A 486 23.38 4.95 -2.20
N GLN A 487 22.80 5.70 -1.25
CA GLN A 487 23.42 5.92 0.07
C GLN A 487 23.39 4.66 0.94
N ASN A 488 22.37 3.84 0.79
CA ASN A 488 22.25 2.53 1.44
C ASN A 488 21.53 1.55 0.48
N PRO A 489 21.55 0.23 0.75
CA PRO A 489 20.97 -0.77 -0.15
C PRO A 489 19.49 -0.56 -0.47
N GLU A 490 18.73 0.06 0.43
CA GLU A 490 17.29 0.31 0.25
C GLU A 490 16.96 1.64 -0.44
N SER A 491 17.96 2.48 -0.69
CA SER A 491 17.80 3.81 -1.28
C SER A 491 18.07 3.78 -2.78
N THR A 492 17.34 2.93 -3.50
CA THR A 492 17.42 2.79 -4.97
C THR A 492 16.14 3.32 -5.62
N LEU A 493 16.20 3.66 -6.90
CA LEU A 493 15.01 4.10 -7.65
C LEU A 493 13.97 2.97 -7.76
N GLU A 494 14.43 1.74 -7.85
CA GLU A 494 13.62 0.52 -7.91
C GLU A 494 12.85 0.25 -6.61
N SER A 495 13.27 0.85 -5.50
CA SER A 495 12.61 0.70 -4.20
C SER A 495 11.43 1.66 -3.99
N LEU A 496 11.21 2.60 -4.91
CA LEU A 496 10.09 3.53 -4.87
C LEU A 496 8.80 2.85 -5.35
N VAL A 497 7.70 3.14 -4.69
CA VAL A 497 6.35 2.76 -5.16
C VAL A 497 5.77 3.92 -5.94
N PHE A 498 5.32 3.64 -7.16
CA PHE A 498 4.76 4.60 -8.10
C PHE A 498 3.24 4.79 -7.91
N PRO A 499 2.67 5.96 -8.31
CA PRO A 499 3.36 7.09 -8.93
C PRO A 499 4.31 7.81 -7.98
N VAL A 500 5.35 8.46 -8.55
CA VAL A 500 6.35 9.23 -7.81
C VAL A 500 6.24 10.70 -8.21
N ILE A 501 5.99 11.57 -7.23
CA ILE A 501 6.04 13.01 -7.45
C ILE A 501 7.50 13.44 -7.38
N VAL A 502 7.94 14.14 -8.41
CA VAL A 502 9.28 14.68 -8.55
C VAL A 502 9.25 16.17 -8.26
N ALA A 503 9.98 16.59 -7.22
CA ALA A 503 10.09 17.98 -6.83
C ALA A 503 11.52 18.51 -6.99
N LYS A 504 11.65 19.80 -7.25
CA LYS A 504 12.94 20.50 -7.31
C LYS A 504 13.56 20.56 -5.92
N LYS A 505 14.83 20.22 -5.81
CA LYS A 505 15.58 20.39 -4.57
C LYS A 505 16.34 21.72 -4.57
N TYR A 506 16.01 22.55 -3.60
CA TYR A 506 16.69 23.83 -3.38
C TYR A 506 17.90 23.69 -2.47
N ASN A 507 18.80 24.66 -2.54
CA ASN A 507 20.05 24.69 -1.79
C ASN A 507 20.13 25.92 -0.89
N GLY A 508 19.70 25.76 0.33
CA GLY A 508 19.67 26.76 1.39
C GLY A 508 19.60 26.09 2.77
N THR A 509 18.98 26.75 3.73
CA THR A 509 18.69 26.23 5.07
C THR A 509 17.26 25.77 5.20
N LEU A 510 17.04 24.65 5.88
CA LEU A 510 15.69 24.21 6.23
C LEU A 510 15.13 25.08 7.35
N VAL A 511 14.09 25.84 7.03
CA VAL A 511 13.34 26.68 7.97
C VAL A 511 12.09 25.92 8.40
N VAL A 512 11.86 25.86 9.70
CA VAL A 512 10.72 25.18 10.33
C VAL A 512 9.83 26.21 10.98
N THR A 513 8.59 26.32 10.57
CA THR A 513 7.63 27.29 11.14
C THR A 513 6.40 26.59 11.68
N PHE A 514 5.99 26.93 12.88
CA PHE A 514 4.78 26.38 13.51
C PHE A 514 4.15 27.38 14.48
N TRP A 515 2.89 27.13 14.82
CA TRP A 515 2.17 27.94 15.79
C TRP A 515 2.36 27.38 17.18
N ASP A 516 2.90 28.20 18.07
CA ASP A 516 3.00 27.89 19.49
C ASP A 516 1.68 28.27 20.19
N LYS A 517 0.87 27.26 20.47
CA LYS A 517 -0.48 27.43 21.05
C LYS A 517 -0.45 28.03 22.45
N GLU A 518 0.58 27.75 23.25
CA GLU A 518 0.68 28.23 24.64
C GLU A 518 1.02 29.72 24.70
N THR A 519 1.96 30.13 23.86
CA THR A 519 2.36 31.55 23.82
C THR A 519 1.59 32.34 22.77
N ASN A 520 0.76 31.68 21.98
CA ASN A 520 0.00 32.27 20.86
C ASN A 520 0.88 33.01 19.86
N GLN A 521 2.01 32.40 19.47
CA GLN A 521 3.02 33.02 18.61
C GLN A 521 3.47 32.12 17.46
N LEU A 522 3.80 32.75 16.33
CA LEU A 522 4.50 32.08 15.23
C LEU A 522 5.97 31.86 15.61
N ARG A 523 6.39 30.60 15.68
CA ARG A 523 7.79 30.22 15.84
C ARG A 523 8.46 30.01 14.49
N VAL A 524 9.70 30.45 14.38
CA VAL A 524 10.55 30.28 13.19
C VAL A 524 11.91 29.79 13.67
N PHE A 525 12.25 28.57 13.31
CA PHE A 525 13.51 27.94 13.71
C PHE A 525 14.25 27.36 12.51
N SER A 526 15.58 27.35 12.57
CA SER A 526 16.36 26.41 11.77
C SER A 526 16.17 24.98 12.31
N LYS A 527 16.60 23.99 11.56
CA LYS A 527 16.58 22.58 11.99
C LYS A 527 17.18 22.36 13.38
N GLY A 528 18.19 23.13 13.77
CA GLY A 528 18.90 23.00 15.04
C GLY A 528 18.28 23.77 16.22
N GLY A 529 17.20 24.52 16.01
CA GLY A 529 16.57 25.33 17.06
C GLY A 529 17.09 26.76 17.14
N GLY A 530 16.80 27.46 18.26
CA GLY A 530 17.01 28.89 18.45
C GLY A 530 18.46 29.36 18.48
N ASN A 531 19.09 29.56 17.36
CA ASN A 531 20.44 30.04 17.18
C ASN A 531 20.47 31.24 16.20
N LYS A 532 21.69 31.75 15.91
CA LYS A 532 21.87 32.84 14.91
C LYS A 532 21.23 32.51 13.56
N MET A 533 21.22 31.22 13.16
CA MET A 533 20.60 30.79 11.91
C MET A 533 19.07 30.97 11.96
N SER A 534 18.42 30.69 13.07
CA SER A 534 16.97 30.93 13.23
C SER A 534 16.62 32.41 13.15
N GLN A 535 17.49 33.31 13.60
CA GLN A 535 17.31 34.76 13.43
C GLN A 535 17.41 35.13 11.94
N LEU A 536 18.39 34.60 11.22
CA LEU A 536 18.55 34.79 9.78
C LEU A 536 17.34 34.23 9.02
N ASP A 537 16.90 33.03 9.33
CA ASP A 537 15.72 32.39 8.72
C ASP A 537 14.46 33.25 8.90
N ARG A 538 14.26 33.82 10.10
CA ARG A 538 13.16 34.77 10.36
C ARG A 538 13.26 35.99 9.50
N GLN A 539 14.44 36.62 9.38
CA GLN A 539 14.65 37.79 8.52
C GLN A 539 14.41 37.48 7.05
N ILE A 540 14.76 36.28 6.56
CA ILE A 540 14.48 35.85 5.22
C ILE A 540 12.95 35.79 4.99
N LEU A 541 12.18 35.19 5.91
CA LEU A 541 10.74 35.10 5.81
C LEU A 541 10.06 36.50 5.90
N GLU A 542 10.58 37.41 6.73
CA GLU A 542 10.12 38.77 6.83
C GLU A 542 10.33 39.55 5.50
N LYS A 543 11.57 39.52 4.97
CA LYS A 543 11.92 40.18 3.70
C LYS A 543 11.17 39.62 2.49
N THR A 544 10.74 38.38 2.54
CA THR A 544 10.01 37.71 1.44
C THR A 544 8.49 37.70 1.64
N GLY A 545 7.96 38.35 2.69
CA GLY A 545 6.52 38.53 2.95
C GLY A 545 5.82 37.27 3.48
N TRP A 546 6.57 36.21 3.88
CA TRP A 546 5.95 34.97 4.35
C TRP A 546 5.39 35.04 5.76
N ILE A 547 5.92 35.92 6.62
CA ILE A 547 5.43 36.03 8.02
C ILE A 547 3.95 36.36 8.08
N ASP A 548 3.45 37.29 7.27
CA ASP A 548 2.03 37.69 7.29
C ASP A 548 1.15 36.56 6.67
N LYS A 549 1.58 35.93 5.59
CA LYS A 549 0.88 34.76 5.04
C LYS A 549 0.78 33.61 6.07
N LEU A 550 1.84 33.34 6.82
CA LEU A 550 1.84 32.31 7.87
C LEU A 550 0.91 32.67 9.04
N LYS A 551 0.85 33.94 9.45
CA LYS A 551 -0.11 34.38 10.46
C LYS A 551 -1.56 34.16 10.00
N GLN A 552 -1.88 34.48 8.74
CA GLN A 552 -3.21 34.21 8.16
C GLN A 552 -3.49 32.68 8.13
N TYR A 553 -2.53 31.90 7.68
CA TYR A 553 -2.64 30.43 7.67
C TYR A 553 -2.93 29.84 9.06
N TYR A 554 -2.17 30.27 10.09
CA TYR A 554 -2.33 29.79 11.46
C TYR A 554 -3.49 30.43 12.23
N ALA A 555 -4.15 31.45 11.68
CA ALA A 555 -5.39 31.99 12.26
C ALA A 555 -6.53 30.97 12.22
N ILE A 556 -6.45 29.97 11.32
CA ILE A 556 -7.37 28.83 11.26
C ILE A 556 -6.92 27.77 12.28
N PRO A 557 -7.75 27.43 13.31
CA PRO A 557 -7.35 26.49 14.35
C PRO A 557 -6.88 25.13 13.84
N ALA A 558 -7.50 24.58 12.79
CA ALA A 558 -7.12 23.32 12.16
C ALA A 558 -5.69 23.33 11.57
N ASN A 559 -5.11 24.51 11.30
CA ASN A 559 -3.75 24.63 10.78
C ASN A 559 -2.70 24.69 11.89
N GLN A 560 -3.08 24.96 13.14
CA GLN A 560 -2.15 25.11 14.26
C GLN A 560 -1.51 23.79 14.72
N SER A 561 -1.99 22.64 14.24
CA SER A 561 -1.36 21.33 14.43
C SER A 561 -0.46 20.92 13.25
N THR A 562 -0.04 21.89 12.45
CA THR A 562 0.87 21.65 11.32
C THR A 562 2.11 22.51 11.40
N THR A 563 3.13 22.09 10.70
CA THR A 563 4.38 22.82 10.46
C THR A 563 4.49 23.16 9.00
N VAL A 564 4.86 24.38 8.67
CA VAL A 564 5.20 24.79 7.30
C VAL A 564 6.72 24.85 7.16
N LEU A 565 7.24 24.16 6.15
CA LEU A 565 8.67 24.08 5.87
C LEU A 565 9.06 24.95 4.69
N PHE A 566 10.21 25.62 4.81
CA PHE A 566 10.81 26.41 3.72
C PHE A 566 12.27 26.02 3.50
N GLU A 567 12.78 26.30 2.30
CA GLU A 567 14.22 26.48 2.08
C GLU A 567 14.50 27.98 2.08
N GLY A 568 15.17 28.44 3.12
CA GLY A 568 15.64 29.82 3.25
C GLY A 568 16.97 29.98 2.48
N ILE A 569 17.03 30.98 1.63
CA ILE A 569 18.21 31.24 0.78
C ILE A 569 18.62 32.72 0.97
N ASP A 570 19.82 32.90 1.51
CA ASP A 570 20.47 34.20 1.61
C ASP A 570 21.87 34.12 1.01
N PRO A 571 22.06 34.55 -0.24
CA PRO A 571 23.35 34.42 -0.92
C PRO A 571 24.47 35.30 -0.31
N VAL A 572 24.13 36.26 0.54
CA VAL A 572 25.10 37.20 1.15
C VAL A 572 25.56 36.69 2.53
N ASN A 573 24.59 36.35 3.40
CA ASN A 573 24.90 36.02 4.78
C ASN A 573 25.11 34.52 5.00
N ASP A 574 24.56 33.66 4.13
CA ASP A 574 24.72 32.20 4.18
C ASP A 574 24.89 31.62 2.76
N PRO A 575 26.02 31.87 2.08
CA PRO A 575 26.26 31.37 0.74
C PRO A 575 26.40 29.84 0.73
N HIS A 576 25.57 29.21 -0.07
CA HIS A 576 25.58 27.77 -0.29
C HIS A 576 26.36 27.39 -1.58
N ILE A 577 26.25 26.13 -2.04
CA ILE A 577 26.97 25.63 -3.22
C ILE A 577 26.39 26.19 -4.51
N VAL A 578 25.06 26.27 -4.60
CA VAL A 578 24.35 26.80 -5.77
C VAL A 578 24.33 28.33 -5.73
N LEU A 579 24.73 28.98 -6.82
CA LEU A 579 24.66 30.42 -6.93
C LEU A 579 23.20 30.87 -7.01
N HIS A 580 22.87 31.87 -6.15
CA HIS A 580 21.58 32.56 -6.11
C HIS A 580 21.82 34.08 -6.18
N ASP A 581 20.91 34.81 -6.82
CA ASP A 581 21.07 36.24 -7.10
C ASP A 581 20.41 37.11 -6.03
N HIS A 582 19.43 36.61 -5.27
CA HIS A 582 18.68 37.35 -4.29
C HIS A 582 18.18 36.48 -3.14
N ILE A 583 17.83 37.15 -2.04
CA ILE A 583 17.20 36.49 -0.89
C ILE A 583 15.82 35.97 -1.28
N THR A 584 15.55 34.74 -0.97
CA THR A 584 14.26 34.07 -1.23
C THR A 584 13.95 33.01 -0.21
N ALA A 585 12.65 32.75 0.02
CA ALA A 585 12.17 31.60 0.76
C ALA A 585 11.28 30.75 -0.15
N LYS A 586 11.60 29.49 -0.30
CA LYS A 586 10.80 28.54 -1.10
C LYS A 586 9.98 27.67 -0.16
N PRO A 587 8.65 27.74 -0.18
CA PRO A 587 7.81 26.85 0.59
C PRO A 587 7.99 25.43 0.07
N LEU A 588 8.16 24.46 0.98
CA LEU A 588 8.48 23.08 0.64
C LEU A 588 7.36 22.11 0.97
N ALA A 589 6.73 22.26 2.14
CA ALA A 589 5.73 21.32 2.62
C ALA A 589 4.90 21.86 3.78
N ILE A 590 3.68 21.34 3.92
CA ILE A 590 2.86 21.40 5.13
C ILE A 590 2.97 20.01 5.77
N ILE A 591 3.47 19.92 6.99
CA ILE A 591 3.68 18.64 7.71
C ILE A 591 2.76 18.61 8.93
N SER A 592 2.08 17.49 9.17
CA SER A 592 1.31 17.27 10.40
C SER A 592 2.24 17.16 11.62
N ASN A 593 1.91 17.81 12.76
CA ASN A 593 2.68 17.72 14.01
C ASN A 593 2.36 16.41 14.75
N THR A 594 2.41 15.29 14.05
CA THR A 594 2.21 13.95 14.57
C THR A 594 3.52 13.17 14.60
N GLN A 595 3.55 12.04 15.25
CA GLN A 595 4.72 11.15 15.29
C GLN A 595 5.21 10.78 13.89
N GLN A 596 4.32 10.59 12.92
CA GLN A 596 4.65 10.23 11.53
C GLN A 596 5.09 11.42 10.68
N GLY A 597 4.47 12.59 10.88
CA GLY A 597 4.77 13.81 10.12
C GLY A 597 4.39 13.71 8.65
N HIS A 598 3.11 13.46 8.39
CA HIS A 598 2.61 13.36 7.02
C HIS A 598 2.75 14.68 6.26
N ASN A 599 3.15 14.59 5.01
CA ASN A 599 3.16 15.74 4.10
C ASN A 599 1.76 15.96 3.53
N LEU A 600 1.09 17.00 3.99
CA LEU A 600 -0.28 17.35 3.62
C LEU A 600 -0.37 18.22 2.36
N SER A 601 0.76 18.68 1.81
CA SER A 601 0.76 19.68 0.74
C SER A 601 0.13 19.20 -0.54
N HIS A 602 0.49 18.01 -0.98
CA HIS A 602 0.01 17.46 -2.25
C HIS A 602 -1.49 17.21 -2.21
N GLN A 603 -1.95 16.59 -1.14
CA GLN A 603 -3.37 16.36 -0.90
C GLN A 603 -4.16 17.68 -0.84
N ALA A 604 -3.66 18.66 -0.10
CA ALA A 604 -4.33 19.97 0.00
C ALA A 604 -4.35 20.73 -1.34
N TYR A 605 -3.40 20.45 -2.23
CA TYR A 605 -3.37 20.99 -3.59
C TYR A 605 -4.38 20.28 -4.50
N GLU A 606 -4.40 18.96 -4.52
CA GLU A 606 -5.28 18.19 -5.41
C GLU A 606 -6.74 18.18 -4.96
N HIS A 607 -6.95 18.20 -3.64
CA HIS A 607 -8.27 18.18 -3.01
C HIS A 607 -8.45 19.37 -2.06
N PRO A 608 -8.59 20.59 -2.59
CA PRO A 608 -8.68 21.78 -1.76
C PRO A 608 -9.94 21.77 -0.89
N ASP A 609 -9.73 21.85 0.42
CA ASP A 609 -10.81 21.97 1.39
C ASP A 609 -11.40 23.36 1.34
N LYS A 610 -12.66 23.47 0.95
CA LYS A 610 -13.38 24.76 0.89
C LYS A 610 -13.55 25.44 2.25
N THR A 611 -13.43 24.70 3.33
CA THR A 611 -13.51 25.22 4.71
C THR A 611 -12.16 25.74 5.22
N ASN A 612 -11.06 25.47 4.47
CA ASN A 612 -9.71 25.90 4.81
C ASN A 612 -8.98 26.45 3.57
N PRO A 613 -9.43 27.60 3.04
CA PRO A 613 -8.88 28.18 1.81
C PRO A 613 -7.40 28.57 1.95
N GLU A 614 -6.92 28.92 3.14
CA GLU A 614 -5.53 29.27 3.40
C GLU A 614 -4.60 28.07 3.25
N ARG A 615 -5.04 26.85 3.64
CA ARG A 615 -4.28 25.63 3.41
C ARG A 615 -4.18 25.31 1.92
N ALA A 616 -5.27 25.47 1.19
CA ALA A 616 -5.29 25.30 -0.26
C ALA A 616 -4.39 26.30 -0.98
N ALA A 617 -4.43 27.58 -0.60
CA ALA A 617 -3.58 28.61 -1.18
C ALA A 617 -2.09 28.34 -0.91
N LEU A 618 -1.74 27.95 0.31
CA LEU A 618 -0.36 27.57 0.65
C LEU A 618 0.10 26.33 -0.09
N ALA A 619 -0.77 25.35 -0.26
CA ALA A 619 -0.48 24.12 -1.04
C ALA A 619 -0.23 24.46 -2.52
N GLN A 620 -0.97 25.41 -3.09
CA GLN A 620 -0.71 25.96 -4.43
C GLN A 620 0.67 26.63 -4.50
N ASP A 621 1.02 27.51 -3.54
CA ASP A 621 2.34 28.15 -3.48
C ASP A 621 3.48 27.10 -3.42
N ILE A 622 3.28 26.00 -2.67
CA ILE A 622 4.24 24.91 -2.57
C ILE A 622 4.36 24.15 -3.91
N HIS A 623 3.23 23.84 -4.53
CA HIS A 623 3.21 23.19 -5.84
C HIS A 623 3.98 24.01 -6.87
N ASP A 624 3.64 25.27 -7.02
CA ASP A 624 4.29 26.18 -7.98
C ASP A 624 5.79 26.33 -7.74
N ALA A 625 6.20 26.34 -6.47
CA ALA A 625 7.62 26.41 -6.11
C ALA A 625 8.35 25.10 -6.43
N THR A 626 7.81 23.95 -6.05
CA THR A 626 8.56 22.69 -5.95
C THR A 626 8.27 21.70 -7.06
N TYR A 627 7.06 21.61 -7.56
CA TYR A 627 6.67 20.58 -8.52
C TYR A 627 7.51 20.64 -9.80
N PHE A 628 7.97 19.47 -10.25
CA PHE A 628 8.68 19.31 -11.50
C PHE A 628 7.92 18.40 -12.47
N ALA A 629 7.48 17.25 -12.02
CA ALA A 629 6.71 16.27 -12.79
C ALA A 629 6.20 15.14 -11.89
N THR A 630 5.35 14.27 -12.45
CA THR A 630 4.98 12.99 -11.84
C THR A 630 5.44 11.86 -12.77
N ALA A 631 6.09 10.84 -12.23
CA ALA A 631 6.50 9.63 -12.94
C ALA A 631 5.56 8.48 -12.58
N GLN A 632 5.07 7.76 -13.58
CA GLN A 632 4.18 6.61 -13.41
C GLN A 632 4.95 5.28 -13.26
N ASN A 633 6.21 5.27 -13.69
CA ASN A 633 7.08 4.10 -13.66
C ASN A 633 8.56 4.49 -13.59
N LEU A 634 9.42 3.48 -13.43
CA LEU A 634 10.86 3.66 -13.28
C LEU A 634 11.54 4.30 -14.49
N ASP A 635 11.09 3.97 -15.70
CA ASP A 635 11.71 4.48 -16.93
C ASP A 635 11.39 5.98 -17.12
N GLU A 636 10.15 6.38 -16.82
CA GLU A 636 9.78 7.80 -16.78
C GLU A 636 10.58 8.56 -15.74
N LEU A 637 10.78 7.97 -14.54
CA LEU A 637 11.56 8.61 -13.49
C LEU A 637 13.02 8.81 -13.92
N LYS A 638 13.65 7.83 -14.56
CA LYS A 638 15.00 7.94 -15.13
C LYS A 638 15.06 9.03 -16.20
N ALA A 639 14.08 9.07 -17.10
CA ALA A 639 13.99 10.10 -18.13
C ALA A 639 13.82 11.52 -17.56
N LEU A 640 13.09 11.67 -16.43
CA LEU A 640 12.96 12.95 -15.72
C LEU A 640 14.27 13.40 -15.06
N ILE A 641 15.07 12.49 -14.54
CA ILE A 641 16.43 12.80 -14.02
C ILE A 641 17.30 13.32 -15.15
N ASP A 642 17.34 12.64 -16.30
CA ASP A 642 18.12 13.08 -17.47
C ASP A 642 17.61 14.43 -18.01
N LYS A 643 16.31 14.64 -18.05
CA LYS A 643 15.71 15.92 -18.40
C LYS A 643 16.15 17.05 -17.45
N PHE A 644 16.16 16.77 -16.15
CA PHE A 644 16.59 17.74 -15.13
C PHE A 644 18.07 18.11 -15.32
N GLU A 645 18.95 17.13 -15.47
CA GLU A 645 20.40 17.36 -15.72
C GLU A 645 20.67 18.20 -16.97
N ARG A 646 19.85 18.04 -18.01
CA ARG A 646 19.98 18.80 -19.24
C ARG A 646 19.47 20.23 -19.09
N ILE A 647 18.33 20.45 -18.41
CA ILE A 647 17.68 21.76 -18.32
C ILE A 647 18.25 22.59 -17.15
N PHE A 648 18.58 21.95 -16.05
CA PHE A 648 18.99 22.57 -14.79
C PHE A 648 20.36 22.05 -14.27
N PRO A 649 21.39 21.98 -15.10
CA PRO A 649 22.64 21.27 -14.75
C PRO A 649 23.36 21.83 -13.53
N THR A 650 23.15 23.10 -13.17
CA THR A 650 23.82 23.78 -12.06
C THR A 650 22.98 23.92 -10.81
N LYS A 651 21.79 23.29 -10.76
CA LYS A 651 20.93 23.26 -9.56
C LYS A 651 21.26 22.06 -8.68
N GLU A 652 20.79 22.05 -7.42
CA GLU A 652 21.15 21.02 -6.45
C GLU A 652 20.67 19.62 -6.85
N GLY A 653 19.40 19.47 -7.27
CA GLY A 653 18.86 18.17 -7.60
C GLY A 653 17.33 18.08 -7.51
N LEU A 654 16.86 16.88 -7.20
CA LEU A 654 15.45 16.52 -7.10
C LEU A 654 15.16 15.82 -5.78
N VAL A 655 13.90 15.88 -5.35
CA VAL A 655 13.32 15.06 -4.28
C VAL A 655 12.22 14.21 -4.90
N PHE A 656 12.21 12.92 -4.55
CA PHE A 656 11.21 11.95 -5.00
C PHE A 656 10.29 11.61 -3.84
N TYR A 657 9.02 11.84 -4.02
CA TYR A 657 7.97 11.44 -3.10
C TYR A 657 7.27 10.21 -3.68
N GLY A 658 7.77 9.03 -3.32
CA GLY A 658 7.08 7.77 -3.59
C GLY A 658 5.99 7.53 -2.54
N GLN A 659 5.03 6.66 -2.84
CA GLN A 659 3.97 6.32 -1.90
C GLN A 659 4.49 5.69 -0.60
N ASN A 660 5.66 5.05 -0.65
CA ASN A 660 6.27 4.34 0.48
C ASN A 660 7.39 5.11 1.17
N LYS A 661 8.10 6.00 0.48
CA LYS A 661 9.27 6.71 1.01
C LYS A 661 9.69 7.90 0.16
N MET A 662 10.50 8.77 0.77
CA MET A 662 11.19 9.85 0.08
C MET A 662 12.64 9.49 -0.22
N LEU A 663 13.11 9.85 -1.41
CA LEU A 663 14.53 9.81 -1.79
C LEU A 663 14.96 11.16 -2.35
N LYS A 664 16.27 11.39 -2.43
CA LYS A 664 16.83 12.57 -3.08
C LYS A 664 17.90 12.20 -4.10
N TYR A 665 17.87 12.92 -5.19
CA TYR A 665 18.88 12.94 -6.21
C TYR A 665 19.66 14.24 -6.14
N LYS A 666 20.99 14.18 -6.24
CA LYS A 666 21.86 15.35 -6.33
C LYS A 666 22.51 15.40 -7.69
N SER A 667 22.48 16.58 -8.33
CA SER A 667 23.06 16.76 -9.66
C SER A 667 24.57 16.50 -9.67
N LYS A 668 25.08 16.14 -10.84
CA LYS A 668 26.52 15.93 -11.05
C LYS A 668 27.34 17.16 -10.71
N PHE A 669 26.86 18.33 -11.12
CA PHE A 669 27.47 19.63 -10.77
C PHE A 669 27.56 19.83 -9.25
N TYR A 670 26.45 19.63 -8.55
CA TYR A 670 26.38 19.85 -7.12
C TYR A 670 27.33 18.93 -6.35
N LEU A 671 27.36 17.65 -6.71
CA LEU A 671 28.27 16.68 -6.07
C LEU A 671 29.73 17.04 -6.27
N LYS A 672 30.08 17.45 -7.48
CA LYS A 672 31.43 17.89 -7.84
C LYS A 672 31.82 19.17 -7.11
N ALA A 673 30.94 20.17 -7.08
CA ALA A 673 31.17 21.43 -6.35
C ALA A 673 31.28 21.21 -4.84
N LYS A 674 30.48 20.29 -4.29
CA LYS A 674 30.56 19.90 -2.86
C LYS A 674 31.90 19.23 -2.52
N GLU A 675 32.42 18.41 -3.41
CA GLU A 675 33.74 17.78 -3.25
C GLU A 675 34.85 18.83 -3.32
N LEU A 676 34.82 19.76 -4.29
CA LEU A 676 35.72 20.88 -4.38
C LEU A 676 35.72 21.73 -3.12
N ARG A 677 34.54 22.09 -2.61
CA ARG A 677 34.38 22.85 -1.38
C ARG A 677 35.08 22.14 -0.19
N GLY A 678 34.86 20.84 -0.05
CA GLY A 678 35.46 20.04 1.02
C GLY A 678 37.01 20.05 0.99
N VAL A 679 37.60 20.06 -0.21
CA VAL A 679 39.05 20.13 -0.41
C VAL A 679 39.57 21.53 -0.09
N LEU A 680 39.00 22.59 -0.62
CA LEU A 680 39.45 23.97 -0.43
C LEU A 680 39.27 24.46 1.03
N GLU A 681 38.25 24.01 1.73
CA GLU A 681 38.04 24.36 3.16
C GLU A 681 38.94 23.54 4.14
N SER A 682 39.99 22.92 3.65
CA SER A 682 41.07 22.22 4.37
C SER A 682 40.69 21.04 5.26
N ARG A 683 39.45 20.64 5.27
CA ARG A 683 39.01 19.50 6.08
C ARG A 683 39.41 18.12 5.49
N TYR A 684 39.92 18.11 4.25
CA TYR A 684 40.27 16.88 3.52
C TYR A 684 41.44 17.03 2.54
N ALA A 685 42.38 17.91 2.86
CA ALA A 685 43.55 18.21 2.00
C ALA A 685 44.44 17.01 1.65
N SER A 686 44.21 15.85 2.29
CA SER A 686 44.99 14.61 2.06
C SER A 686 44.21 13.51 1.32
N LYS A 687 43.03 13.77 0.73
CA LYS A 687 42.29 12.72 0.03
C LYS A 687 42.91 12.40 -1.32
N SER A 688 43.38 11.18 -1.47
CA SER A 688 43.92 10.62 -2.70
C SER A 688 42.82 10.18 -3.72
N HIS A 689 41.52 10.29 -3.38
CA HIS A 689 40.42 9.80 -4.22
C HIS A 689 39.31 10.84 -4.32
N TYR A 690 38.93 11.17 -5.55
CA TYR A 690 37.81 12.04 -5.89
C TYR A 690 36.65 11.20 -6.36
N TYR A 691 35.62 11.07 -5.56
CA TYR A 691 34.46 10.22 -5.83
C TYR A 691 33.50 10.83 -6.87
N TYR A 692 33.49 12.15 -6.99
CA TYR A 692 32.57 12.88 -7.86
C TYR A 692 33.27 13.62 -9.02
N GLY A 693 34.54 13.35 -9.22
CA GLY A 693 35.32 13.88 -10.34
C GLY A 693 35.74 15.34 -10.22
N ALA A 694 35.89 15.89 -9.01
CA ALA A 694 36.35 17.25 -8.79
C ALA A 694 37.87 17.45 -9.02
N GLU A 695 38.65 16.39 -9.26
CA GLU A 695 40.09 16.46 -9.42
C GLU A 695 40.56 17.50 -10.48
N PRO A 696 39.98 17.60 -11.68
CA PRO A 696 40.36 18.62 -12.63
C PRO A 696 40.13 20.04 -12.12
N TRP A 697 39.02 20.28 -11.40
CA TRP A 697 38.69 21.56 -10.77
C TRP A 697 39.67 21.92 -9.66
N VAL A 698 40.02 20.95 -8.82
CA VAL A 698 41.02 21.14 -7.76
C VAL A 698 42.38 21.47 -8.37
N LYS A 699 42.86 20.76 -9.39
CA LYS A 699 44.12 21.05 -10.11
C LYS A 699 44.12 22.45 -10.72
N TRP A 700 42.97 22.88 -11.27
CA TRP A 700 42.83 24.25 -11.80
C TRP A 700 42.98 25.27 -10.65
N CYS A 701 42.27 25.09 -9.52
CA CYS A 701 42.35 25.98 -8.34
C CYS A 701 43.78 26.08 -7.82
N VAL A 702 44.51 24.98 -7.72
CA VAL A 702 45.93 24.97 -7.29
C VAL A 702 46.79 25.79 -8.24
N ARG A 703 46.63 25.62 -9.55
CA ARG A 703 47.41 26.38 -10.54
C ARG A 703 47.14 27.89 -10.51
N HIS A 704 45.88 28.28 -10.19
CA HIS A 704 45.46 29.68 -10.16
C HIS A 704 45.47 30.29 -8.75
N ASN A 705 46.03 29.57 -7.77
CA ASN A 705 46.11 30.00 -6.37
C ASN A 705 44.74 30.32 -5.72
N GLU A 706 43.70 29.61 -6.15
CA GLU A 706 42.35 29.72 -5.56
C GLU A 706 42.25 28.82 -4.33
N THR A 707 42.17 29.42 -3.14
CA THR A 707 42.23 28.73 -1.84
C THR A 707 40.90 28.71 -1.13
N ARG A 708 39.90 29.45 -1.62
CA ARG A 708 38.57 29.56 -1.00
C ARG A 708 37.47 29.16 -1.96
N PHE A 709 36.55 28.38 -1.46
CA PHE A 709 35.36 28.05 -2.23
C PHE A 709 34.41 29.25 -2.33
N SER A 710 33.82 29.44 -3.54
CA SER A 710 32.63 30.27 -3.73
C SER A 710 31.69 29.60 -4.75
N PRO A 711 30.36 29.84 -4.68
CA PRO A 711 29.42 29.33 -5.67
C PRO A 711 29.75 29.80 -7.11
N LYS A 712 30.26 31.04 -7.23
CA LYS A 712 30.71 31.59 -8.51
C LYS A 712 31.89 30.82 -9.08
N LEU A 713 32.91 30.54 -8.27
CA LEU A 713 34.07 29.73 -8.68
C LEU A 713 33.63 28.35 -9.23
N ALA A 714 32.71 27.68 -8.54
CA ALA A 714 32.21 26.39 -9.00
C ALA A 714 31.49 26.49 -10.35
N LEU A 715 30.72 27.57 -10.56
CA LEU A 715 30.04 27.83 -11.83
C LEU A 715 31.04 28.13 -12.95
N ASP A 716 32.04 28.97 -12.68
CA ASP A 716 33.09 29.33 -13.65
C ASP A 716 33.90 28.09 -14.06
N LEU A 717 34.26 27.22 -13.12
CA LEU A 717 34.94 25.95 -13.39
C LEU A 717 34.07 24.99 -14.23
N TYR A 718 32.79 24.96 -13.97
CA TYR A 718 31.84 24.15 -14.77
C TYR A 718 31.75 24.65 -16.22
N GLN A 719 31.76 25.96 -16.43
CA GLN A 719 31.78 26.55 -17.78
C GLN A 719 33.11 26.26 -18.50
N LEU A 720 34.25 26.45 -17.81
CA LEU A 720 35.58 26.12 -18.37
C LEU A 720 35.69 24.63 -18.76
N GLU A 721 35.10 23.76 -17.95
CA GLU A 721 35.07 22.33 -18.27
C GLU A 721 34.25 22.03 -19.51
N LYS A 722 33.06 22.64 -19.65
CA LYS A 722 32.20 22.50 -20.83
C LYS A 722 32.86 23.01 -22.10
N GLU A 723 33.69 24.06 -21.98
CA GLU A 723 34.43 24.65 -23.08
C GLU A 723 35.76 23.91 -23.36
N GLY A 724 36.09 22.86 -22.60
CA GLY A 724 37.37 22.15 -22.72
C GLY A 724 38.60 22.96 -22.32
N LYS A 725 38.40 24.06 -21.55
CA LYS A 725 39.45 25.04 -21.18
C LYS A 725 40.06 24.84 -19.78
N LEU A 726 39.70 23.79 -19.07
CA LEU A 726 40.25 23.52 -17.74
C LEU A 726 41.75 23.24 -17.70
N ASN A 727 42.34 22.83 -18.81
CA ASN A 727 43.76 22.48 -18.88
C ASN A 727 44.67 23.67 -19.31
N ASN A 728 44.07 24.79 -19.66
CA ASN A 728 44.80 26.00 -20.05
C ASN A 728 45.13 26.91 -18.88
#